data_c5396c41ef4b85f15e44a2d05418f4c9
#
_entry.id   c5396c41ef4b85f15e44a2d05418f4c9
#
_cell.length_a   1.000
_cell.length_b   1.000
_cell.length_c   1.000
_cell.angle_alpha   90.00
_cell.angle_beta   90.00
_cell.angle_gamma   90.00
#
_symmetry.space_group_name_H-M   'P 1'
#
loop_
_entity.id
_entity.type
_entity.pdbx_description
1 polymer ?
#
loop_
_entity_poly.entity_id
_entity_poly.type
_entity_poly.pdbx_seq_one_letter_code
_entity_poly.pdbx_strand_id
1 'polypeptide(L)'
;MKKFRIIALSILFVSSYAQADEGMWLLSQLNKATYQTMCKMGFLLPYKQLYSTNSPSLKDAVVSFGGFCSGVVVSSDGLVFTNHHCGLNSVQQHSSMAHNYLENGFVAHSFKEELPNPELFVRFLLYTKDVTGKVLKAVKPNMTEQQRDFAVDSIKSVISKEVSSKDSTLTAEVDTYYGGTEYSLSVYRTFTDVRLVFAPPSSVGQFGWDTDNWVWPRQTGDFCVFRIYADKNNRPADYSIDNVPYHPDYSVPISLAGYDEGDFSMTMGYPGATERYLSSYGIDEMDKNAHQSMIDVRGVKLGIWKQAMNDSQQIRMEYASKYSECSNYWKNSIGMNKAVDRLKIIESRQKIESALHRWILGHKDEQKNVNLLSELAAAYKERASVNKAQAYFVETFFNGPELLQLAMQIMNFDFNASDKQVKSGLEDIVNRYKSYDIELDKKVFKALLAKYRCSVDTAFLPDVYKDIKKNYSSESAFVDSLYAKSQLKSIKGLQRFLNRDSTYEIMKDPAILLSTDLAVKFLEMGYGIYKPSMVISKDERELTAAIRRMDYDKHSYPDANSTMRMSYGTICSYYSPDGMKNDYYTTSQSLLDKARDHKGDHDFSIKPDLLKLFEDQKFERYANKSGSMNVCFISNNDITGGNSGSAMFNKKGQLIGLAFDGNWEAMSSDLKYEPSLQRCIGVDIRYVLFLIDKYGKASNLMDELKIVK
;
A
#
# COMPACT_ATOMS: atom_id res chain seq x y z
N MET A 1 -30.78 -31.22 63.80
CA MET A 1 -30.43 -29.97 63.09
C MET A 1 -29.50 -30.33 61.92
N LYS A 2 -30.10 -30.46 60.73
CA LYS A 2 -29.37 -30.76 59.48
C LYS A 2 -28.96 -29.44 58.84
N LYS A 3 -27.63 -29.19 58.66
CA LYS A 3 -27.08 -28.03 57.95
C LYS A 3 -27.16 -28.29 56.45
N PHE A 4 -28.02 -27.57 55.73
CA PHE A 4 -27.95 -27.50 54.28
C PHE A 4 -26.80 -26.60 53.87
N ARG A 5 -25.81 -27.17 53.13
CA ARG A 5 -24.81 -26.40 52.41
C ARG A 5 -25.36 -26.12 51.02
N ILE A 6 -25.67 -24.86 50.76
CA ILE A 6 -25.95 -24.35 49.40
C ILE A 6 -24.60 -24.16 48.70
N ILE A 7 -24.31 -24.98 47.71
CA ILE A 7 -23.19 -24.78 46.78
C ILE A 7 -23.73 -23.85 45.67
N ALA A 8 -23.34 -22.57 45.71
CA ALA A 8 -23.54 -21.65 44.60
C ALA A 8 -22.61 -22.04 43.44
N LEU A 9 -23.16 -22.64 42.40
CA LEU A 9 -22.46 -22.95 41.17
C LEU A 9 -22.38 -21.64 40.35
N SER A 10 -21.29 -20.93 40.45
CA SER A 10 -21.00 -19.77 39.59
C SER A 10 -20.73 -20.28 38.17
N ILE A 11 -21.76 -20.25 37.30
CA ILE A 11 -21.58 -20.48 35.87
C ILE A 11 -20.87 -19.22 35.31
N LEU A 12 -19.56 -19.30 35.17
CA LEU A 12 -18.80 -18.36 34.34
C LEU A 12 -19.30 -18.57 32.90
N PHE A 13 -20.19 -17.69 32.43
CA PHE A 13 -20.38 -17.49 31.01
C PHE A 13 -19.09 -16.90 30.45
N VAL A 14 -18.17 -17.74 30.01
CA VAL A 14 -17.17 -17.36 29.04
C VAL A 14 -17.92 -17.17 27.74
N SER A 15 -18.35 -15.94 27.48
CA SER A 15 -18.77 -15.54 26.15
C SER A 15 -17.52 -15.68 25.26
N SER A 16 -17.39 -16.82 24.57
CA SER A 16 -16.47 -16.95 23.46
C SER A 16 -16.96 -15.98 22.37
N TYR A 17 -16.53 -14.73 22.43
CA TYR A 17 -16.61 -13.86 21.26
C TYR A 17 -15.90 -14.60 20.14
N ALA A 18 -16.58 -14.83 19.03
CA ALA A 18 -15.96 -15.37 17.83
C ALA A 18 -14.83 -14.41 17.46
N GLN A 19 -13.60 -14.89 17.64
CA GLN A 19 -12.41 -14.11 17.38
C GLN A 19 -12.26 -13.96 15.87
N ALA A 20 -11.84 -12.80 15.37
CA ALA A 20 -11.52 -12.63 13.96
C ALA A 20 -10.49 -13.69 13.55
N ASP A 21 -10.71 -14.34 12.42
CA ASP A 21 -9.73 -15.27 11.87
C ASP A 21 -8.60 -14.46 11.20
N GLU A 22 -7.37 -14.91 11.43
CA GLU A 22 -6.21 -14.44 10.67
C GLU A 22 -6.41 -14.75 9.19
N GLY A 23 -6.14 -13.76 8.33
CA GLY A 23 -6.05 -13.99 6.89
C GLY A 23 -6.74 -12.94 6.02
N MET A 24 -6.07 -12.66 4.91
CA MET A 24 -6.60 -11.93 3.76
C MET A 24 -6.97 -12.95 2.68
N TRP A 25 -8.24 -13.39 2.72
CA TRP A 25 -8.74 -14.54 1.97
C TRP A 25 -9.00 -14.21 0.50
N LEU A 26 -8.64 -15.15 -0.38
CA LEU A 26 -9.08 -15.12 -1.78
C LEU A 26 -10.57 -15.45 -1.86
N LEU A 27 -11.37 -14.55 -2.42
CA LEU A 27 -12.83 -14.75 -2.55
C LEU A 27 -13.19 -16.00 -3.36
N SER A 28 -12.44 -16.29 -4.43
CA SER A 28 -12.64 -17.46 -5.29
C SER A 28 -12.30 -18.79 -4.61
N GLN A 29 -11.52 -18.76 -3.53
CA GLN A 29 -11.07 -19.92 -2.78
C GLN A 29 -11.63 -19.95 -1.35
N LEU A 30 -12.61 -19.07 -1.05
CA LEU A 30 -13.23 -19.03 0.27
C LEU A 30 -13.91 -20.35 0.57
N ASN A 31 -13.36 -21.10 1.51
CA ASN A 31 -13.87 -22.43 1.85
C ASN A 31 -15.17 -22.33 2.68
N LYS A 32 -15.88 -23.47 2.73
CA LYS A 32 -17.18 -23.57 3.42
C LYS A 32 -17.05 -23.27 4.93
N ALA A 33 -15.95 -23.68 5.56
CA ALA A 33 -15.76 -23.49 7.01
C ALA A 33 -15.58 -21.99 7.34
N THR A 34 -14.71 -21.27 6.61
CA THR A 34 -14.53 -19.83 6.77
C THR A 34 -15.84 -19.07 6.53
N TYR A 35 -16.56 -19.38 5.45
CA TYR A 35 -17.87 -18.76 5.19
C TYR A 35 -18.89 -19.04 6.30
N GLN A 36 -18.91 -20.26 6.86
CA GLN A 36 -19.77 -20.59 8.00
C GLN A 36 -19.38 -19.83 9.27
N THR A 37 -18.08 -19.58 9.49
CA THR A 37 -17.60 -18.74 10.60
C THR A 37 -18.12 -17.31 10.43
N MET A 38 -18.01 -16.73 9.24
CA MET A 38 -18.60 -15.41 8.95
C MET A 38 -20.12 -15.37 9.25
N CYS A 39 -20.86 -16.39 8.82
CA CYS A 39 -22.29 -16.47 9.10
C CYS A 39 -22.60 -16.57 10.61
N LYS A 40 -21.79 -17.31 11.39
CA LYS A 40 -21.92 -17.37 12.85
C LYS A 40 -21.63 -16.03 13.52
N MET A 41 -20.74 -15.21 12.94
CA MET A 41 -20.46 -13.85 13.36
C MET A 41 -21.55 -12.84 12.92
N GLY A 42 -22.54 -13.29 12.18
CA GLY A 42 -23.71 -12.48 11.79
C GLY A 42 -23.76 -12.07 10.32
N PHE A 43 -22.81 -12.49 9.47
CA PHE A 43 -22.85 -12.20 8.03
C PHE A 43 -24.09 -12.80 7.35
N LEU A 44 -24.79 -11.99 6.54
CA LEU A 44 -26.13 -12.33 6.01
C LEU A 44 -26.16 -12.53 4.49
N LEU A 45 -25.14 -12.09 3.74
CA LEU A 45 -25.18 -12.23 2.29
C LEU A 45 -24.92 -13.69 1.87
N PRO A 46 -25.71 -14.24 0.93
CA PRO A 46 -25.39 -15.48 0.26
C PRO A 46 -24.05 -15.38 -0.47
N TYR A 47 -23.27 -16.46 -0.49
CA TYR A 47 -21.95 -16.49 -1.15
C TYR A 47 -21.99 -15.95 -2.60
N LYS A 48 -23.03 -16.26 -3.37
CA LYS A 48 -23.19 -15.76 -4.75
C LYS A 48 -23.35 -14.25 -4.86
N GLN A 49 -23.81 -13.59 -3.81
CA GLN A 49 -23.88 -12.11 -3.73
C GLN A 49 -22.58 -11.49 -3.26
N LEU A 50 -21.73 -12.26 -2.57
CA LEU A 50 -20.37 -11.85 -2.22
C LEU A 50 -19.43 -11.99 -3.43
N TYR A 51 -19.44 -13.15 -4.05
CA TYR A 51 -18.58 -13.50 -5.19
C TYR A 51 -19.32 -14.33 -6.25
N SER A 52 -19.33 -13.84 -7.48
CA SER A 52 -19.85 -14.55 -8.64
C SER A 52 -19.08 -14.14 -9.89
N THR A 53 -18.94 -15.08 -10.83
CA THR A 53 -18.39 -14.82 -12.17
C THR A 53 -19.50 -14.77 -13.24
N ASN A 54 -20.75 -15.08 -12.86
CA ASN A 54 -21.88 -15.22 -13.80
C ASN A 54 -22.99 -14.19 -13.56
N SER A 55 -22.94 -13.43 -12.48
CA SER A 55 -23.92 -12.40 -12.13
C SER A 55 -23.25 -11.32 -11.29
N PRO A 56 -23.77 -10.08 -11.31
CA PRO A 56 -23.25 -9.00 -10.46
C PRO A 56 -23.23 -9.41 -8.99
N SER A 57 -22.15 -9.09 -8.31
CA SER A 57 -21.88 -9.42 -6.91
C SER A 57 -21.09 -8.31 -6.24
N LEU A 58 -20.90 -8.37 -4.93
CA LEU A 58 -20.19 -7.34 -4.16
C LEU A 58 -18.75 -7.11 -4.67
N LYS A 59 -18.07 -8.16 -5.17
CA LYS A 59 -16.74 -8.05 -5.77
C LYS A 59 -16.67 -7.06 -6.94
N ASP A 60 -17.78 -6.92 -7.69
CA ASP A 60 -17.80 -6.09 -8.90
C ASP A 60 -17.85 -4.58 -8.61
N ALA A 61 -18.05 -4.21 -7.34
CA ALA A 61 -17.94 -2.83 -6.91
C ALA A 61 -16.57 -2.50 -6.28
N VAL A 62 -15.74 -3.49 -5.93
CA VAL A 62 -14.43 -3.26 -5.33
C VAL A 62 -13.36 -3.24 -6.42
N VAL A 63 -12.58 -2.17 -6.44
CA VAL A 63 -11.63 -1.91 -7.54
C VAL A 63 -10.21 -1.73 -7.02
N SER A 64 -9.23 -2.12 -7.85
CA SER A 64 -7.84 -1.68 -7.67
C SER A 64 -7.72 -0.26 -8.22
N PHE A 65 -7.30 0.66 -7.38
CA PHE A 65 -7.14 2.08 -7.69
C PHE A 65 -5.67 2.40 -7.90
N GLY A 66 -5.30 2.72 -9.12
CA GLY A 66 -3.94 3.02 -9.53
C GLY A 66 -2.94 1.87 -9.41
N GLY A 67 -3.37 0.68 -8.95
CA GLY A 67 -2.49 -0.46 -8.67
C GLY A 67 -1.80 -0.42 -7.30
N PHE A 68 -2.00 0.64 -6.52
CA PHE A 68 -1.37 0.86 -5.21
C PHE A 68 -2.37 1.04 -4.06
N CYS A 69 -3.63 1.33 -4.37
CA CYS A 69 -4.74 1.48 -3.42
C CYS A 69 -5.95 0.66 -3.87
N SER A 70 -6.97 0.68 -3.04
CA SER A 70 -8.29 0.13 -3.30
C SER A 70 -9.33 1.24 -3.45
N GLY A 71 -10.49 0.92 -4.00
CA GLY A 71 -11.62 1.81 -4.07
C GLY A 71 -12.93 1.04 -4.14
N VAL A 72 -14.05 1.75 -4.00
CA VAL A 72 -15.38 1.16 -4.07
C VAL A 72 -16.32 2.01 -4.92
N VAL A 73 -17.01 1.37 -5.84
CA VAL A 73 -18.02 1.99 -6.71
C VAL A 73 -19.33 2.15 -5.93
N VAL A 74 -19.81 3.39 -5.84
CA VAL A 74 -20.94 3.78 -4.99
C VAL A 74 -22.15 4.33 -5.74
N SER A 75 -22.05 4.54 -7.07
CA SER A 75 -23.15 5.03 -7.89
C SER A 75 -23.30 4.26 -9.20
N SER A 76 -24.46 4.40 -9.85
CA SER A 76 -24.72 3.90 -11.22
C SER A 76 -23.95 4.65 -12.31
N ASP A 77 -23.36 5.77 -11.97
CA ASP A 77 -22.64 6.66 -12.89
C ASP A 77 -21.14 6.71 -12.56
N GLY A 78 -20.61 5.59 -12.05
CA GLY A 78 -19.18 5.33 -11.93
C GLY A 78 -18.44 6.12 -10.86
N LEU A 79 -19.12 6.67 -9.83
CA LEU A 79 -18.44 7.26 -8.67
C LEU A 79 -17.67 6.20 -7.89
N VAL A 80 -16.42 6.49 -7.58
CA VAL A 80 -15.51 5.65 -6.78
C VAL A 80 -15.10 6.42 -5.54
N PHE A 81 -15.33 5.83 -4.38
CA PHE A 81 -14.75 6.31 -3.12
C PHE A 81 -13.42 5.61 -2.87
N THR A 82 -12.41 6.37 -2.49
CA THR A 82 -11.09 5.93 -2.04
C THR A 82 -10.58 6.85 -0.95
N ASN A 83 -9.33 6.71 -0.52
CA ASN A 83 -8.76 7.61 0.48
C ASN A 83 -8.21 8.90 -0.12
N HIS A 84 -8.12 9.93 0.73
CA HIS A 84 -7.48 11.21 0.38
C HIS A 84 -6.00 11.01 0.04
N HIS A 85 -5.27 10.23 0.83
CA HIS A 85 -3.86 9.97 0.57
C HIS A 85 -3.64 9.19 -0.74
N CYS A 86 -4.58 8.34 -1.17
CA CYS A 86 -4.56 7.68 -2.49
C CYS A 86 -4.75 8.68 -3.63
N GLY A 87 -5.58 9.70 -3.43
CA GLY A 87 -5.83 10.79 -4.38
C GLY A 87 -4.85 11.96 -4.27
N LEU A 88 -3.95 11.97 -3.28
CA LEU A 88 -3.12 13.14 -2.94
C LEU A 88 -2.29 13.65 -4.12
N ASN A 89 -1.67 12.74 -4.87
CA ASN A 89 -0.90 13.10 -6.06
C ASN A 89 -1.78 13.78 -7.13
N SER A 90 -2.99 13.27 -7.37
CA SER A 90 -3.95 13.88 -8.29
C SER A 90 -4.36 15.28 -7.84
N VAL A 91 -4.68 15.46 -6.56
CA VAL A 91 -5.01 16.77 -5.98
C VAL A 91 -3.83 17.73 -6.10
N GLN A 92 -2.61 17.25 -5.85
CA GLN A 92 -1.38 18.05 -5.94
C GLN A 92 -1.10 18.48 -7.38
N GLN A 93 -1.24 17.59 -8.37
CA GLN A 93 -1.01 17.91 -9.80
C GLN A 93 -1.94 19.00 -10.32
N HIS A 94 -3.17 19.05 -9.81
CA HIS A 94 -4.15 20.09 -10.15
C HIS A 94 -4.01 21.37 -9.30
N SER A 95 -3.18 21.34 -8.26
CA SER A 95 -2.96 22.50 -7.37
C SER A 95 -1.97 23.48 -7.95
N SER A 96 -2.19 24.76 -7.66
CA SER A 96 -1.28 25.88 -7.95
C SER A 96 -1.41 26.94 -6.86
N MET A 97 -0.52 27.91 -6.83
CA MET A 97 -0.66 29.05 -5.88
C MET A 97 -1.97 29.83 -6.07
N ALA A 98 -2.54 29.84 -7.26
CA ALA A 98 -3.84 30.48 -7.54
C ALA A 98 -5.04 29.57 -7.20
N HIS A 99 -4.86 28.25 -7.30
CA HIS A 99 -5.88 27.23 -7.04
C HIS A 99 -5.30 26.12 -6.18
N ASN A 100 -5.12 26.40 -4.89
CA ASN A 100 -4.53 25.46 -3.95
C ASN A 100 -5.58 24.43 -3.46
N TYR A 101 -5.84 23.40 -4.29
CA TYR A 101 -6.79 22.34 -3.95
C TYR A 101 -6.33 21.45 -2.78
N LEU A 102 -5.03 21.31 -2.55
CA LEU A 102 -4.52 20.64 -1.36
C LEU A 102 -5.06 21.32 -0.10
N GLU A 103 -4.89 22.63 0.00
CA GLU A 103 -5.26 23.40 1.18
C GLU A 103 -6.79 23.63 1.26
N ASN A 104 -7.43 23.87 0.11
CA ASN A 104 -8.82 24.32 0.05
C ASN A 104 -9.84 23.23 -0.23
N GLY A 105 -9.38 22.04 -0.65
CA GLY A 105 -10.25 21.02 -1.19
C GLY A 105 -10.70 21.33 -2.63
N PHE A 106 -11.37 20.36 -3.23
CA PHE A 106 -11.95 20.46 -4.57
C PHE A 106 -13.36 19.87 -4.59
N VAL A 107 -14.28 20.50 -5.30
CA VAL A 107 -15.66 20.01 -5.53
C VAL A 107 -16.04 20.28 -6.96
N ALA A 108 -16.44 19.26 -7.70
CA ALA A 108 -17.07 19.38 -9.01
C ALA A 108 -18.60 19.36 -8.85
N HIS A 109 -19.27 20.42 -9.31
CA HIS A 109 -20.74 20.52 -9.29
C HIS A 109 -21.38 20.07 -10.60
N SER A 110 -20.55 19.70 -11.58
CA SER A 110 -20.99 19.14 -12.87
C SER A 110 -19.90 18.24 -13.45
N PHE A 111 -20.27 17.35 -14.37
CA PHE A 111 -19.31 16.49 -15.11
C PHE A 111 -18.22 17.25 -15.84
N LYS A 112 -18.50 18.50 -16.25
CA LYS A 112 -17.53 19.36 -16.97
C LYS A 112 -16.43 19.91 -16.06
N GLU A 113 -16.67 19.97 -14.77
CA GLU A 113 -15.70 20.47 -13.79
C GLU A 113 -14.78 19.36 -13.27
N GLU A 114 -15.12 18.09 -13.55
CA GLU A 114 -14.33 16.95 -13.10
C GLU A 114 -12.95 16.91 -13.77
N LEU A 115 -11.88 16.77 -12.98
CA LEU A 115 -10.50 16.96 -13.44
C LEU A 115 -9.86 15.64 -13.88
N PRO A 116 -9.38 15.51 -15.12
CA PRO A 116 -8.80 14.27 -15.65
C PRO A 116 -7.42 13.97 -15.06
N ASN A 117 -7.13 12.69 -14.83
CA ASN A 117 -5.85 12.21 -14.30
C ASN A 117 -5.25 11.17 -15.26
N PRO A 118 -4.42 11.58 -16.23
CA PRO A 118 -3.95 10.73 -17.34
C PRO A 118 -3.14 9.50 -16.91
N GLU A 119 -2.47 9.56 -15.75
CA GLU A 119 -1.64 8.45 -15.24
C GLU A 119 -2.43 7.50 -14.32
N LEU A 120 -3.68 7.84 -13.99
CA LEU A 120 -4.50 7.08 -13.07
C LEU A 120 -5.37 6.07 -13.83
N PHE A 121 -5.47 4.87 -13.29
CA PHE A 121 -6.37 3.83 -13.81
C PHE A 121 -7.16 3.17 -12.70
N VAL A 122 -8.26 2.54 -13.07
CA VAL A 122 -9.08 1.69 -12.18
C VAL A 122 -9.29 0.34 -12.83
N ARG A 123 -9.07 -0.74 -12.05
CA ARG A 123 -9.22 -2.13 -12.53
C ARG A 123 -10.34 -2.85 -11.79
N PHE A 124 -11.20 -3.50 -12.55
CA PHE A 124 -12.24 -4.41 -12.06
C PHE A 124 -11.80 -5.86 -12.27
N LEU A 125 -11.79 -6.67 -11.20
CA LEU A 125 -11.56 -8.11 -11.31
C LEU A 125 -12.80 -8.78 -11.91
N LEU A 126 -12.67 -9.39 -13.09
CA LEU A 126 -13.75 -10.14 -13.72
C LEU A 126 -13.82 -11.55 -13.16
N TYR A 127 -12.71 -12.28 -13.21
CA TYR A 127 -12.60 -13.62 -12.65
C TYR A 127 -11.18 -14.01 -12.36
N THR A 128 -11.02 -15.05 -11.52
CA THR A 128 -9.76 -15.75 -11.28
C THR A 128 -9.91 -17.21 -11.71
N LYS A 129 -8.82 -17.82 -12.19
CA LYS A 129 -8.78 -19.22 -12.59
C LYS A 129 -7.47 -19.87 -12.17
N ASP A 130 -7.53 -21.03 -11.51
CA ASP A 130 -6.36 -21.84 -11.24
C ASP A 130 -5.67 -22.28 -12.53
N VAL A 131 -4.38 -21.97 -12.63
CA VAL A 131 -3.50 -22.35 -13.75
C VAL A 131 -2.24 -23.08 -13.27
N THR A 132 -2.20 -23.48 -12.01
CA THR A 132 -1.07 -24.15 -11.35
C THR A 132 -0.56 -25.33 -12.18
N GLY A 133 -1.44 -26.21 -12.60
CA GLY A 133 -1.07 -27.39 -13.42
C GLY A 133 -0.45 -27.00 -14.77
N LYS A 134 -0.93 -25.90 -15.40
CA LYS A 134 -0.38 -25.41 -16.68
C LYS A 134 1.02 -24.81 -16.48
N VAL A 135 1.22 -24.05 -15.41
CA VAL A 135 2.51 -23.41 -15.10
C VAL A 135 3.53 -24.47 -14.69
N LEU A 136 3.21 -25.33 -13.72
CA LEU A 136 4.15 -26.33 -13.21
C LEU A 136 4.52 -27.41 -14.25
N LYS A 137 3.70 -27.65 -15.26
CA LYS A 137 4.05 -28.54 -16.39
C LYS A 137 5.24 -28.02 -17.20
N ALA A 138 5.50 -26.71 -17.20
CA ALA A 138 6.67 -26.12 -17.86
C ALA A 138 7.96 -26.33 -17.07
N VAL A 139 7.88 -26.61 -15.77
CA VAL A 139 9.01 -26.82 -14.86
C VAL A 139 9.44 -28.28 -14.90
N LYS A 140 10.71 -28.52 -15.22
CA LYS A 140 11.30 -29.89 -15.26
C LYS A 140 12.12 -30.15 -14.00
N PRO A 141 12.20 -31.41 -13.51
CA PRO A 141 12.89 -31.74 -12.26
C PRO A 141 14.39 -31.40 -12.21
N ASN A 142 15.04 -31.30 -13.38
CA ASN A 142 16.48 -31.03 -13.49
C ASN A 142 16.82 -29.56 -13.79
N MET A 143 15.83 -28.68 -13.76
CA MET A 143 16.07 -27.24 -13.92
C MET A 143 16.78 -26.65 -12.70
N THR A 144 17.75 -25.76 -12.96
CA THR A 144 18.24 -24.85 -11.93
C THR A 144 17.13 -23.85 -11.53
N GLU A 145 17.26 -23.17 -10.39
CA GLU A 145 16.24 -22.20 -9.97
C GLU A 145 16.05 -21.09 -11.01
N GLN A 146 17.13 -20.58 -11.59
CA GLN A 146 17.05 -19.59 -12.68
C GLN A 146 16.30 -20.12 -13.91
N GLN A 147 16.54 -21.40 -14.30
CA GLN A 147 15.83 -22.00 -15.42
C GLN A 147 14.36 -22.20 -15.11
N ARG A 148 14.04 -22.52 -13.84
CA ARG A 148 12.66 -22.62 -13.35
C ARG A 148 11.96 -21.27 -13.47
N ASP A 149 12.56 -20.21 -12.94
CA ASP A 149 11.99 -18.86 -12.96
C ASP A 149 11.74 -18.39 -14.39
N PHE A 150 12.71 -18.58 -15.28
CA PHE A 150 12.54 -18.26 -16.71
C PHE A 150 11.40 -19.06 -17.36
N ALA A 151 11.28 -20.36 -17.06
CA ALA A 151 10.20 -21.19 -17.59
C ALA A 151 8.83 -20.77 -17.05
N VAL A 152 8.76 -20.43 -15.75
CA VAL A 152 7.55 -19.91 -15.09
C VAL A 152 7.13 -18.58 -15.71
N ASP A 153 8.05 -17.62 -15.84
CA ASP A 153 7.75 -16.30 -16.40
C ASP A 153 7.34 -16.36 -17.87
N SER A 154 7.98 -17.23 -18.64
CA SER A 154 7.62 -17.48 -20.04
C SER A 154 6.20 -18.00 -20.17
N ILE A 155 5.81 -19.02 -19.41
CA ILE A 155 4.46 -19.59 -19.46
C ILE A 155 3.41 -18.63 -18.89
N LYS A 156 3.72 -17.86 -17.85
CA LYS A 156 2.86 -16.79 -17.31
C LYS A 156 2.55 -15.76 -18.41
N SER A 157 3.57 -15.31 -19.14
CA SER A 157 3.43 -14.37 -20.27
C SER A 157 2.54 -14.94 -21.38
N VAL A 158 2.72 -16.21 -21.73
CA VAL A 158 1.87 -16.89 -22.73
C VAL A 158 0.41 -16.93 -22.28
N ILE A 159 0.15 -17.32 -21.02
CA ILE A 159 -1.21 -17.42 -20.48
C ILE A 159 -1.88 -16.03 -20.48
N SER A 160 -1.19 -14.99 -20.07
CA SER A 160 -1.72 -13.62 -20.04
C SER A 160 -2.02 -13.09 -21.44
N LYS A 161 -1.12 -13.31 -22.39
CA LYS A 161 -1.31 -12.91 -23.80
C LYS A 161 -2.47 -13.64 -24.50
N GLU A 162 -2.76 -14.90 -24.14
CA GLU A 162 -3.92 -15.63 -24.66
C GLU A 162 -5.25 -14.94 -24.33
N VAL A 163 -5.34 -14.19 -23.24
CA VAL A 163 -6.55 -13.41 -22.88
C VAL A 163 -6.59 -12.11 -23.66
N SER A 164 -5.53 -11.30 -23.59
CA SER A 164 -5.49 -9.97 -24.24
C SER A 164 -5.59 -10.04 -25.76
N SER A 165 -5.15 -11.16 -26.39
CA SER A 165 -5.30 -11.38 -27.84
C SER A 165 -6.74 -11.63 -28.27
N LYS A 166 -7.61 -12.10 -27.37
CA LYS A 166 -9.03 -12.36 -27.64
C LYS A 166 -9.90 -11.12 -27.43
N ASP A 167 -9.53 -10.28 -26.47
CA ASP A 167 -10.20 -9.04 -26.16
C ASP A 167 -9.15 -8.02 -25.65
N SER A 168 -8.86 -7.01 -26.47
CA SER A 168 -7.87 -5.98 -26.19
C SER A 168 -8.27 -5.05 -25.02
N THR A 169 -9.52 -5.09 -24.57
CA THR A 169 -10.01 -4.30 -23.42
C THR A 169 -9.71 -5.01 -22.09
N LEU A 170 -9.21 -6.26 -22.15
CA LEU A 170 -8.87 -7.05 -20.98
C LEU A 170 -7.37 -7.08 -20.74
N THR A 171 -7.00 -6.95 -19.47
CA THR A 171 -5.66 -7.23 -18.97
C THR A 171 -5.68 -8.50 -18.13
N ALA A 172 -4.60 -9.27 -18.17
CA ALA A 172 -4.52 -10.52 -17.45
C ALA A 172 -3.15 -10.71 -16.84
N GLU A 173 -3.13 -11.17 -15.61
CA GLU A 173 -1.91 -11.41 -14.82
C GLU A 173 -1.98 -12.84 -14.26
N VAL A 174 -0.84 -13.53 -14.21
CA VAL A 174 -0.74 -14.81 -13.51
C VAL A 174 -0.05 -14.58 -12.18
N ASP A 175 -0.85 -14.65 -11.13
CA ASP A 175 -0.42 -14.41 -9.76
C ASP A 175 0.25 -15.65 -9.18
N THR A 176 1.28 -15.41 -8.36
CA THR A 176 2.04 -16.45 -7.67
C THR A 176 1.60 -16.51 -6.21
N TYR A 177 1.31 -17.72 -5.71
CA TYR A 177 0.92 -17.95 -4.33
C TYR A 177 1.84 -18.97 -3.66
N TYR A 178 1.97 -18.85 -2.33
CA TYR A 178 2.74 -19.75 -1.48
C TYR A 178 4.17 -19.98 -2.00
N GLY A 179 4.88 -18.89 -2.26
CA GLY A 179 6.26 -18.94 -2.74
C GLY A 179 6.44 -19.55 -4.13
N GLY A 180 5.39 -19.73 -4.93
CA GLY A 180 5.46 -20.31 -6.27
C GLY A 180 5.12 -21.80 -6.33
N THR A 181 4.28 -22.27 -5.41
CA THR A 181 3.70 -23.61 -5.44
C THR A 181 2.31 -23.64 -6.09
N GLU A 182 1.62 -22.50 -6.12
CA GLU A 182 0.32 -22.31 -6.73
C GLU A 182 0.29 -21.05 -7.61
N TYR A 183 -0.55 -21.08 -8.67
CA TYR A 183 -0.67 -19.99 -9.65
C TYR A 183 -2.12 -19.80 -10.07
N SER A 184 -2.60 -18.56 -10.08
CA SER A 184 -3.92 -18.22 -10.58
C SER A 184 -3.85 -17.13 -11.65
N LEU A 185 -4.63 -17.29 -12.71
CA LEU A 185 -4.87 -16.26 -13.70
C LEU A 185 -5.94 -15.30 -13.16
N SER A 186 -5.63 -14.03 -13.01
CA SER A 186 -6.57 -12.94 -12.72
C SER A 186 -6.81 -12.14 -14.00
N VAL A 187 -8.08 -11.92 -14.34
CA VAL A 187 -8.47 -11.16 -15.53
C VAL A 187 -9.22 -9.91 -15.12
N TYR A 188 -8.78 -8.78 -15.64
CA TYR A 188 -9.27 -7.46 -15.28
C TYR A 188 -9.79 -6.69 -16.50
N ARG A 189 -10.75 -5.78 -16.22
CA ARG A 189 -11.09 -4.68 -17.12
C ARG A 189 -10.51 -3.39 -16.55
N THR A 190 -9.71 -2.69 -17.35
CA THR A 190 -8.97 -1.48 -16.91
C THR A 190 -9.53 -0.25 -17.60
N PHE A 191 -9.84 0.78 -16.81
CA PHE A 191 -10.28 2.08 -17.28
C PHE A 191 -9.20 3.13 -17.00
N THR A 192 -8.86 3.94 -17.98
CA THR A 192 -7.79 4.96 -17.95
C THR A 192 -8.30 6.40 -17.94
N ASP A 193 -9.59 6.65 -18.22
CA ASP A 193 -10.21 7.96 -17.99
C ASP A 193 -10.84 8.00 -16.60
N VAL A 194 -10.05 8.46 -15.62
CA VAL A 194 -10.46 8.60 -14.21
C VAL A 194 -10.32 10.04 -13.80
N ARG A 195 -11.41 10.66 -13.33
CA ARG A 195 -11.45 12.09 -13.02
C ARG A 195 -11.70 12.34 -11.55
N LEU A 196 -10.99 13.35 -11.00
CA LEU A 196 -11.19 13.84 -9.65
C LEU A 196 -12.52 14.61 -9.57
N VAL A 197 -13.36 14.24 -8.60
CA VAL A 197 -14.70 14.79 -8.38
C VAL A 197 -14.80 15.57 -7.09
N PHE A 198 -14.25 15.00 -6.00
CA PHE A 198 -14.28 15.62 -4.69
C PHE A 198 -13.00 15.26 -3.92
N ALA A 199 -12.35 16.25 -3.33
CA ALA A 199 -11.32 16.09 -2.35
C ALA A 199 -11.57 17.04 -1.17
N PRO A 200 -11.64 16.58 0.08
CA PRO A 200 -11.72 17.47 1.21
C PRO A 200 -10.41 18.26 1.34
N PRO A 201 -10.41 19.42 2.01
CA PRO A 201 -9.17 20.16 2.31
C PRO A 201 -8.23 19.32 3.19
N SER A 202 -6.91 19.60 3.12
CA SER A 202 -5.91 18.90 3.94
C SER A 202 -6.23 18.92 5.44
N SER A 203 -6.85 19.98 5.93
CA SER A 203 -7.34 20.08 7.33
C SER A 203 -8.41 19.04 7.70
N VAL A 204 -8.92 18.28 6.73
CA VAL A 204 -9.80 17.12 6.91
C VAL A 204 -9.10 15.85 6.48
N GLY A 205 -8.71 15.78 5.19
CA GLY A 205 -8.16 14.58 4.57
C GLY A 205 -6.82 14.15 5.14
N GLN A 206 -6.11 15.09 5.77
CA GLN A 206 -4.81 14.89 6.41
C GLN A 206 -4.78 15.41 7.86
N PHE A 207 -5.92 15.56 8.56
CA PHE A 207 -5.93 15.99 9.96
C PHE A 207 -5.06 15.08 10.83
N GLY A 208 -4.10 15.67 11.55
CA GLY A 208 -3.07 14.96 12.30
C GLY A 208 -1.88 14.49 11.44
N TRP A 209 -2.01 14.55 10.13
CA TRP A 209 -1.01 14.26 9.09
C TRP A 209 0.02 13.21 9.51
N ASP A 210 1.33 13.54 9.44
CA ASP A 210 2.39 12.63 9.82
C ASP A 210 2.42 12.32 11.33
N THR A 211 2.00 13.24 12.18
CA THR A 211 1.97 13.06 13.65
C THR A 211 1.04 11.90 14.05
N ASP A 212 -0.13 11.80 13.43
CA ASP A 212 -1.12 10.76 13.73
C ASP A 212 -1.04 9.53 12.83
N ASN A 213 -0.12 9.49 11.84
CA ASN A 213 0.03 8.35 10.96
C ASN A 213 0.39 7.08 11.74
N TRP A 214 -0.40 6.01 11.58
CA TRP A 214 -0.36 4.77 12.37
C TRP A 214 -0.76 4.94 13.85
N VAL A 215 -1.49 5.98 14.20
CA VAL A 215 -1.88 6.25 15.58
C VAL A 215 -3.39 6.15 15.76
N TRP A 216 -3.81 5.60 16.90
CA TRP A 216 -5.18 5.64 17.39
C TRP A 216 -5.18 6.26 18.80
N PRO A 217 -6.15 7.15 19.17
CA PRO A 217 -7.35 7.54 18.39
C PRO A 217 -7.06 8.53 17.25
N ARG A 218 -7.79 8.33 16.14
CA ARG A 218 -7.65 9.05 14.87
C ARG A 218 -8.88 9.88 14.54
N GLN A 219 -8.71 11.09 13.95
CA GLN A 219 -9.81 11.96 13.56
C GLN A 219 -9.69 12.47 12.11
N THR A 220 -9.06 11.72 11.26
CA THR A 220 -8.80 12.08 9.87
C THR A 220 -9.98 11.71 8.98
N GLY A 221 -10.46 12.64 8.17
CA GLY A 221 -11.44 12.38 7.11
C GLY A 221 -10.77 11.91 5.83
N ASP A 222 -10.07 10.78 5.88
CA ASP A 222 -9.25 10.29 4.78
C ASP A 222 -10.10 9.65 3.67
N PHE A 223 -10.70 10.50 2.83
CA PHE A 223 -11.45 10.06 1.65
C PHE A 223 -11.27 11.01 0.48
N CYS A 224 -11.46 10.49 -0.72
CA CYS A 224 -11.48 11.22 -1.99
C CYS A 224 -12.46 10.55 -2.93
N VAL A 225 -13.07 11.32 -3.83
CA VAL A 225 -14.05 10.82 -4.80
C VAL A 225 -13.55 11.02 -6.20
N PHE A 226 -13.59 9.97 -6.98
CA PHE A 226 -13.28 9.96 -8.40
C PHE A 226 -14.47 9.46 -9.20
N ARG A 227 -14.45 9.67 -10.51
CA ARG A 227 -15.40 9.06 -11.44
C ARG A 227 -14.67 8.40 -12.59
N ILE A 228 -15.15 7.21 -12.92
CA ILE A 228 -14.69 6.45 -14.09
C ILE A 228 -15.50 6.93 -15.29
N TYR A 229 -14.82 7.14 -16.41
CA TYR A 229 -15.39 7.45 -17.69
C TYR A 229 -15.15 6.34 -18.71
N ALA A 230 -16.03 6.21 -19.67
CA ALA A 230 -16.03 5.21 -20.73
C ALA A 230 -16.42 5.83 -22.08
N ASP A 231 -16.23 5.10 -23.15
CA ASP A 231 -16.80 5.47 -24.45
C ASP A 231 -18.34 5.38 -24.43
N LYS A 232 -18.98 5.85 -25.48
CA LYS A 232 -20.47 5.84 -25.63
C LYS A 232 -21.09 4.43 -25.62
N ASN A 233 -20.27 3.38 -25.70
CA ASN A 233 -20.68 1.98 -25.64
C ASN A 233 -20.36 1.36 -24.26
N ASN A 234 -20.03 2.19 -23.25
CA ASN A 234 -19.65 1.76 -21.91
C ASN A 234 -18.37 0.92 -21.86
N ARG A 235 -17.42 1.11 -22.79
CA ARG A 235 -16.15 0.40 -22.88
C ARG A 235 -14.99 1.26 -22.40
N PRO A 236 -13.93 0.65 -21.87
CA PRO A 236 -12.69 1.38 -21.56
C PRO A 236 -12.18 2.18 -22.76
N ALA A 237 -11.78 3.41 -22.50
CA ALA A 237 -11.22 4.32 -23.48
C ALA A 237 -10.20 5.24 -22.80
N ASP A 238 -9.22 5.70 -23.57
CA ASP A 238 -8.34 6.79 -23.13
C ASP A 238 -9.13 8.08 -22.94
N TYR A 239 -8.56 9.03 -22.20
CA TYR A 239 -9.22 10.30 -21.96
C TYR A 239 -9.71 10.97 -23.24
N SER A 240 -10.98 11.33 -23.25
CA SER A 240 -11.63 12.14 -24.28
C SER A 240 -12.70 13.01 -23.65
N ILE A 241 -12.87 14.23 -24.19
CA ILE A 241 -13.98 15.12 -23.81
C ILE A 241 -15.35 14.52 -24.16
N ASP A 242 -15.39 13.58 -25.11
CA ASP A 242 -16.61 12.90 -25.57
C ASP A 242 -16.97 11.67 -24.75
N ASN A 243 -16.09 11.26 -23.82
CA ASN A 243 -16.39 10.15 -22.93
C ASN A 243 -17.52 10.52 -21.96
N VAL A 244 -18.28 9.50 -21.57
CA VAL A 244 -19.42 9.60 -20.66
C VAL A 244 -19.12 8.85 -19.35
N PRO A 245 -19.81 9.15 -18.24
CA PRO A 245 -19.71 8.37 -17.02
C PRO A 245 -19.90 6.87 -17.29
N TYR A 246 -19.04 6.05 -16.70
CA TYR A 246 -19.13 4.59 -16.76
C TYR A 246 -20.34 4.08 -15.98
N HIS A 247 -21.12 3.19 -16.55
CA HIS A 247 -22.23 2.52 -15.89
C HIS A 247 -21.80 1.11 -15.42
N PRO A 248 -21.46 0.93 -14.14
CA PRO A 248 -21.02 -0.35 -13.58
C PRO A 248 -22.18 -1.34 -13.44
N ASP A 249 -21.86 -2.64 -13.51
CA ASP A 249 -22.84 -3.73 -13.29
C ASP A 249 -23.33 -3.78 -11.84
N TYR A 250 -22.56 -3.26 -10.89
CA TYR A 250 -22.88 -3.24 -9.47
C TYR A 250 -22.30 -2.01 -8.78
N SER A 251 -23.10 -1.38 -7.94
CA SER A 251 -22.68 -0.33 -6.99
C SER A 251 -23.20 -0.65 -5.59
N VAL A 252 -22.42 -0.31 -4.56
CA VAL A 252 -22.78 -0.66 -3.19
C VAL A 252 -23.78 0.31 -2.57
N PRO A 253 -24.76 -0.18 -1.81
CA PRO A 253 -25.59 0.68 -0.95
C PRO A 253 -24.77 1.18 0.25
N ILE A 254 -25.00 2.43 0.64
CA ILE A 254 -24.34 3.10 1.76
C ILE A 254 -25.25 3.12 2.98
N SER A 255 -24.79 2.64 4.14
CA SER A 255 -25.60 2.55 5.36
C SER A 255 -25.39 3.77 6.26
N LEU A 256 -26.49 4.44 6.64
CA LEU A 256 -26.51 5.44 7.71
C LEU A 256 -26.89 4.85 9.08
N ALA A 257 -27.15 3.53 9.18
CA ALA A 257 -27.55 2.90 10.45
C ALA A 257 -26.47 2.98 11.54
N GLY A 258 -25.21 3.19 11.13
CA GLY A 258 -24.07 3.12 12.03
C GLY A 258 -23.72 1.70 12.42
N TYR A 259 -23.01 1.56 13.55
CA TYR A 259 -22.51 0.30 14.08
C TYR A 259 -22.36 0.39 15.60
N ASP A 260 -22.36 -0.76 16.26
CA ASP A 260 -22.09 -0.91 17.69
C ASP A 260 -20.84 -1.81 17.89
N GLU A 261 -20.27 -1.81 19.09
CA GLU A 261 -19.18 -2.72 19.45
C GLU A 261 -19.64 -4.18 19.34
N GLY A 262 -18.84 -5.01 18.68
CA GLY A 262 -19.16 -6.41 18.40
C GLY A 262 -19.89 -6.64 17.06
N ASP A 263 -20.32 -5.60 16.36
CA ASP A 263 -20.93 -5.77 15.04
C ASP A 263 -19.93 -6.33 14.02
N PHE A 264 -20.43 -7.21 13.14
CA PHE A 264 -19.66 -7.79 12.07
C PHE A 264 -19.11 -6.70 11.12
N SER A 265 -17.84 -6.82 10.80
CA SER A 265 -17.14 -5.99 9.81
C SER A 265 -16.40 -6.86 8.80
N MET A 266 -16.44 -6.47 7.53
CA MET A 266 -15.69 -7.12 6.45
C MET A 266 -14.99 -6.04 5.64
N THR A 267 -13.68 -6.22 5.40
CA THR A 267 -12.89 -5.33 4.55
C THR A 267 -12.57 -6.05 3.25
N MET A 268 -12.83 -5.40 2.10
CA MET A 268 -12.51 -5.93 0.78
C MET A 268 -11.68 -4.92 -0.01
N GLY A 269 -10.56 -5.39 -0.56
CA GLY A 269 -9.65 -4.57 -1.34
C GLY A 269 -8.48 -5.33 -1.94
N TYR A 270 -7.40 -4.62 -2.22
CA TYR A 270 -6.21 -5.12 -2.90
C TYR A 270 -4.96 -4.91 -2.02
N PRO A 271 -4.79 -5.72 -0.96
CA PRO A 271 -3.62 -5.64 -0.10
C PRO A 271 -2.34 -5.94 -0.88
N GLY A 272 -1.29 -5.15 -0.65
CA GLY A 272 -0.05 -5.17 -1.42
C GLY A 272 0.75 -6.44 -1.23
N ALA A 273 1.46 -6.59 -0.12
CA ALA A 273 2.31 -7.73 0.15
C ALA A 273 2.37 -8.08 1.63
N THR A 274 2.46 -9.38 1.93
CA THR A 274 2.80 -9.91 3.26
C THR A 274 3.84 -11.00 3.13
N GLU A 275 4.54 -11.33 4.22
CA GLU A 275 5.63 -12.32 4.30
C GLU A 275 5.38 -13.31 5.46
N ARG A 276 4.16 -13.85 5.53
CA ARG A 276 3.72 -14.69 6.67
C ARG A 276 4.29 -16.09 6.66
N TYR A 277 4.90 -16.49 5.55
CA TYR A 277 5.58 -17.79 5.42
C TYR A 277 7.10 -17.68 5.47
N LEU A 278 7.65 -16.47 5.54
CA LEU A 278 9.09 -16.21 5.57
C LEU A 278 9.75 -16.92 6.76
N SER A 279 10.94 -17.48 6.55
CA SER A 279 11.72 -18.16 7.61
C SER A 279 12.17 -17.19 8.71
N SER A 280 12.56 -17.75 9.86
CA SER A 280 13.18 -16.95 10.92
C SER A 280 14.44 -16.22 10.45
N TYR A 281 15.20 -16.79 9.53
CA TYR A 281 16.39 -16.18 8.93
C TYR A 281 16.04 -15.01 8.01
N GLY A 282 14.97 -15.17 7.21
CA GLY A 282 14.49 -14.10 6.32
C GLY A 282 13.93 -12.91 7.10
N ILE A 283 13.20 -13.17 8.20
CA ILE A 283 12.70 -12.12 9.08
C ILE A 283 13.87 -11.36 9.74
N ASP A 284 14.89 -12.08 10.23
CA ASP A 284 16.10 -11.46 10.83
C ASP A 284 16.86 -10.58 9.82
N GLU A 285 17.01 -11.04 8.57
CA GLU A 285 17.63 -10.26 7.50
C GLU A 285 16.81 -9.01 7.13
N MET A 286 15.50 -9.14 7.02
CA MET A 286 14.60 -8.02 6.71
C MET A 286 14.67 -6.95 7.79
N ASP A 287 14.58 -7.34 9.06
CA ASP A 287 14.66 -6.46 10.23
C ASP A 287 15.98 -5.69 10.27
N LYS A 288 17.12 -6.40 10.17
CA LYS A 288 18.47 -5.82 10.33
C LYS A 288 18.99 -5.08 9.11
N ASN A 289 18.55 -5.43 7.90
CA ASN A 289 19.08 -4.87 6.66
C ASN A 289 18.08 -3.94 5.99
N ALA A 290 16.94 -4.45 5.49
CA ALA A 290 15.99 -3.65 4.73
C ALA A 290 15.35 -2.55 5.60
N HIS A 291 14.73 -2.91 6.72
CA HIS A 291 14.09 -1.93 7.60
C HIS A 291 15.10 -0.98 8.23
N GLN A 292 16.25 -1.50 8.72
CA GLN A 292 17.24 -0.64 9.36
C GLN A 292 17.85 0.38 8.38
N SER A 293 18.06 0.01 7.11
CA SER A 293 18.53 0.95 6.08
C SER A 293 17.48 2.04 5.78
N MET A 294 16.19 1.67 5.70
CA MET A 294 15.09 2.64 5.55
C MET A 294 15.01 3.59 6.74
N ILE A 295 15.09 3.06 7.97
CA ILE A 295 15.06 3.88 9.20
C ILE A 295 16.19 4.91 9.17
N ASP A 296 17.38 4.46 8.88
CA ASP A 296 18.59 5.27 8.93
C ASP A 296 18.65 6.33 7.83
N VAL A 297 18.36 5.95 6.60
CA VAL A 297 18.55 6.81 5.42
C VAL A 297 17.35 7.74 5.23
N ARG A 298 16.13 7.19 5.32
CA ARG A 298 14.92 8.01 5.18
C ARG A 298 14.74 8.99 6.33
N GLY A 299 15.15 8.62 7.56
CA GLY A 299 15.14 9.54 8.71
C GLY A 299 15.96 10.79 8.46
N VAL A 300 17.14 10.68 7.84
CA VAL A 300 17.97 11.84 7.45
C VAL A 300 17.25 12.68 6.39
N LYS A 301 16.72 12.06 5.34
CA LYS A 301 16.01 12.74 4.26
C LYS A 301 14.77 13.48 4.76
N LEU A 302 13.94 12.81 5.55
CA LEU A 302 12.71 13.36 6.13
C LEU A 302 12.99 14.56 7.04
N GLY A 303 14.06 14.51 7.86
CA GLY A 303 14.46 15.63 8.69
C GLY A 303 14.77 16.89 7.87
N ILE A 304 15.49 16.73 6.76
CA ILE A 304 15.83 17.84 5.86
C ILE A 304 14.58 18.39 5.17
N TRP A 305 13.71 17.52 4.67
CA TRP A 305 12.48 17.91 3.99
C TRP A 305 11.49 18.59 4.94
N LYS A 306 11.28 18.05 6.17
CA LYS A 306 10.37 18.64 7.16
C LYS A 306 10.79 20.07 7.51
N GLN A 307 12.09 20.32 7.70
CA GLN A 307 12.60 21.67 7.96
C GLN A 307 12.28 22.61 6.80
N ALA A 308 12.57 22.21 5.56
CA ALA A 308 12.32 23.04 4.38
C ALA A 308 10.83 23.33 4.17
N MET A 309 9.97 22.34 4.43
CA MET A 309 8.51 22.47 4.34
C MET A 309 7.94 23.40 5.42
N ASN A 310 8.55 23.45 6.60
CA ASN A 310 8.17 24.40 7.65
C ASN A 310 8.55 25.84 7.29
N ASP A 311 9.67 26.02 6.60
CA ASP A 311 10.22 27.33 6.23
C ASP A 311 9.55 27.90 4.95
N SER A 312 8.91 27.08 4.11
CA SER A 312 8.36 27.50 2.82
C SER A 312 7.05 26.78 2.46
N GLN A 313 5.98 27.56 2.27
CA GLN A 313 4.69 27.06 1.76
C GLN A 313 4.82 26.47 0.34
N GLN A 314 5.67 27.04 -0.50
CA GLN A 314 5.94 26.51 -1.85
C GLN A 314 6.53 25.12 -1.76
N ILE A 315 7.59 24.92 -0.94
CA ILE A 315 8.21 23.60 -0.76
C ILE A 315 7.22 22.64 -0.10
N ARG A 316 6.40 23.08 0.84
CA ARG A 316 5.36 22.25 1.45
C ARG A 316 4.40 21.71 0.36
N MET A 317 3.93 22.55 -0.53
CA MET A 317 3.04 22.17 -1.62
C MET A 317 3.72 21.18 -2.60
N GLU A 318 4.99 21.37 -2.89
CA GLU A 318 5.77 20.55 -3.83
C GLU A 318 6.18 19.19 -3.25
N TYR A 319 6.41 19.11 -1.93
CA TYR A 319 6.96 17.92 -1.27
C TYR A 319 5.94 17.15 -0.41
N ALA A 320 4.71 17.62 -0.24
CA ALA A 320 3.73 16.98 0.64
C ALA A 320 3.52 15.50 0.34
N SER A 321 3.30 15.13 -0.91
CA SER A 321 3.13 13.72 -1.34
C SER A 321 4.40 12.90 -1.13
N LYS A 322 5.56 13.43 -1.57
CA LYS A 322 6.87 12.76 -1.43
C LYS A 322 7.22 12.51 0.04
N TYR A 323 6.94 13.49 0.89
CA TYR A 323 7.17 13.38 2.34
C TYR A 323 6.26 12.32 2.95
N SER A 324 4.96 12.36 2.67
CA SER A 324 3.96 11.45 3.20
C SER A 324 4.30 9.99 2.84
N GLU A 325 4.62 9.71 1.58
CA GLU A 325 5.02 8.39 1.12
C GLU A 325 6.30 7.92 1.82
N CYS A 326 7.36 8.75 1.83
CA CYS A 326 8.62 8.41 2.44
C CYS A 326 8.49 8.14 3.95
N SER A 327 7.72 8.97 4.67
CA SER A 327 7.47 8.85 6.11
C SER A 327 6.64 7.62 6.45
N ASN A 328 5.66 7.28 5.61
CA ASN A 328 4.83 6.10 5.83
C ASN A 328 5.66 4.82 5.91
N TYR A 329 6.54 4.57 4.94
CA TYR A 329 7.44 3.42 4.95
C TYR A 329 8.50 3.51 6.06
N TRP A 330 9.00 4.71 6.38
CA TRP A 330 9.93 4.92 7.47
C TRP A 330 9.33 4.53 8.83
N LYS A 331 8.11 4.98 9.11
CA LYS A 331 7.37 4.62 10.34
C LYS A 331 7.01 3.14 10.38
N ASN A 332 6.56 2.58 9.24
CA ASN A 332 6.28 1.15 9.13
C ASN A 332 7.51 0.33 9.50
N SER A 333 8.70 0.64 8.95
CA SER A 333 9.94 -0.06 9.28
C SER A 333 10.28 0.03 10.78
N ILE A 334 10.10 1.20 11.41
CA ILE A 334 10.32 1.37 12.86
C ILE A 334 9.34 0.52 13.67
N GLY A 335 8.07 0.55 13.30
CA GLY A 335 7.02 -0.18 14.00
C GLY A 335 7.16 -1.69 13.84
N MET A 336 7.51 -2.14 12.64
CA MET A 336 7.77 -3.55 12.33
C MET A 336 8.93 -4.10 13.18
N ASN A 337 10.10 -3.42 13.19
CA ASN A 337 11.24 -3.86 13.99
C ASN A 337 10.90 -3.95 15.48
N LYS A 338 10.19 -2.95 16.02
CA LYS A 338 9.71 -2.99 17.41
C LYS A 338 8.73 -4.15 17.66
N ALA A 339 7.89 -4.48 16.68
CA ALA A 339 6.92 -5.55 16.82
C ALA A 339 7.56 -6.94 16.69
N VAL A 340 8.59 -7.11 15.84
CA VAL A 340 9.38 -8.35 15.74
C VAL A 340 9.90 -8.73 17.13
N ASP A 341 10.49 -7.77 17.84
CA ASP A 341 11.00 -8.00 19.21
C ASP A 341 9.88 -8.25 20.23
N ARG A 342 8.86 -7.36 20.26
CA ARG A 342 7.77 -7.40 21.25
C ARG A 342 6.95 -8.68 21.17
N LEU A 343 6.58 -9.09 19.96
CA LEU A 343 5.75 -10.28 19.71
C LEU A 343 6.57 -11.55 19.58
N LYS A 344 7.91 -11.46 19.72
CA LYS A 344 8.85 -12.58 19.57
C LYS A 344 8.60 -13.37 18.30
N ILE A 345 8.51 -12.64 17.16
CA ILE A 345 8.11 -13.23 15.88
C ILE A 345 9.16 -14.24 15.42
N ILE A 346 10.45 -13.92 15.53
CA ILE A 346 11.56 -14.81 15.16
C ILE A 346 11.48 -16.10 15.97
N GLU A 347 11.34 -16.02 17.30
CA GLU A 347 11.26 -17.21 18.16
C GLU A 347 10.00 -18.04 17.89
N SER A 348 8.89 -17.37 17.55
CA SER A 348 7.66 -18.06 17.14
C SER A 348 7.89 -18.86 15.86
N ARG A 349 8.58 -18.26 14.87
CA ARG A 349 8.92 -18.92 13.62
C ARG A 349 9.88 -20.09 13.82
N GLN A 350 10.91 -19.93 14.64
CA GLN A 350 11.85 -21.01 15.02
C GLN A 350 11.16 -22.22 15.67
N LYS A 351 10.07 -21.99 16.43
CA LYS A 351 9.26 -23.10 16.96
C LYS A 351 8.55 -23.89 15.86
N ILE A 352 8.00 -23.20 14.86
CA ILE A 352 7.37 -23.83 13.69
C ILE A 352 8.42 -24.62 12.90
N GLU A 353 9.58 -24.04 12.63
CA GLU A 353 10.71 -24.66 11.93
C GLU A 353 11.22 -25.90 12.67
N SER A 354 11.34 -25.82 13.99
CA SER A 354 11.72 -26.96 14.82
C SER A 354 10.68 -28.08 14.80
N ALA A 355 9.38 -27.75 14.75
CA ALA A 355 8.31 -28.73 14.62
C ALA A 355 8.33 -29.36 13.22
N LEU A 356 8.55 -28.56 12.18
CA LEU A 356 8.70 -29.03 10.80
C LEU A 356 9.88 -29.99 10.64
N HIS A 357 11.05 -29.66 11.21
CA HIS A 357 12.21 -30.56 11.15
C HIS A 357 11.92 -31.93 11.79
N ARG A 358 11.26 -31.96 12.96
CA ARG A 358 10.83 -33.23 13.57
C ARG A 358 9.83 -34.00 12.70
N TRP A 359 8.91 -33.29 12.07
CA TRP A 359 7.93 -33.90 11.16
C TRP A 359 8.62 -34.50 9.93
N ILE A 360 9.57 -33.78 9.29
CA ILE A 360 10.38 -34.29 8.17
C ILE A 360 11.12 -35.58 8.55
N LEU A 361 11.74 -35.63 9.72
CA LEU A 361 12.45 -36.84 10.20
C LEU A 361 11.51 -38.04 10.32
N GLY A 362 10.25 -37.83 10.67
CA GLY A 362 9.23 -38.87 10.81
C GLY A 362 8.56 -39.32 9.51
N HIS A 363 8.76 -38.61 8.38
CA HIS A 363 8.06 -38.87 7.12
C HIS A 363 9.04 -39.19 5.97
N LYS A 364 8.99 -40.45 5.46
CA LYS A 364 9.93 -40.92 4.43
C LYS A 364 9.93 -40.10 3.17
N ASP A 365 8.76 -39.64 2.74
CA ASP A 365 8.59 -38.84 1.51
C ASP A 365 9.17 -37.43 1.61
N GLU A 366 9.45 -36.98 2.85
CA GLU A 366 10.03 -35.66 3.14
C GLU A 366 11.55 -35.69 3.41
N GLN A 367 12.18 -36.87 3.38
CA GLN A 367 13.62 -37.00 3.67
C GLN A 367 14.53 -36.17 2.75
N LYS A 368 14.07 -35.83 1.55
CA LYS A 368 14.75 -34.90 0.64
C LYS A 368 14.95 -33.49 1.24
N ASN A 369 14.12 -33.11 2.22
CA ASN A 369 14.08 -31.78 2.87
C ASN A 369 14.83 -31.77 4.22
N VAL A 370 15.54 -32.83 4.58
CA VAL A 370 16.20 -32.95 5.89
C VAL A 370 17.21 -31.84 6.18
N ASN A 371 17.89 -31.35 5.14
CA ASN A 371 18.89 -30.28 5.24
C ASN A 371 18.32 -28.87 4.98
N LEU A 372 17.04 -28.74 4.65
CA LEU A 372 16.39 -27.51 4.22
C LEU A 372 16.74 -26.29 5.10
N LEU A 373 16.52 -26.41 6.40
CA LEU A 373 16.77 -25.31 7.34
C LEU A 373 18.25 -24.98 7.50
N SER A 374 19.14 -25.99 7.44
CA SER A 374 20.60 -25.76 7.52
C SER A 374 21.18 -25.14 6.26
N GLU A 375 20.69 -25.52 5.10
CA GLU A 375 21.04 -24.90 3.81
C GLU A 375 20.59 -23.45 3.75
N LEU A 376 19.36 -23.19 4.19
CA LEU A 376 18.78 -21.84 4.27
C LEU A 376 19.59 -20.93 5.21
N ALA A 377 19.91 -21.42 6.43
CA ALA A 377 20.74 -20.70 7.40
C ALA A 377 22.12 -20.32 6.84
N ALA A 378 22.75 -21.27 6.14
CA ALA A 378 24.07 -21.05 5.53
C ALA A 378 24.01 -19.99 4.42
N ALA A 379 23.00 -20.05 3.58
CA ALA A 379 22.84 -19.11 2.47
C ALA A 379 22.55 -17.68 2.95
N TYR A 380 21.67 -17.49 3.94
CA TYR A 380 21.45 -16.18 4.55
C TYR A 380 22.72 -15.61 5.19
N LYS A 381 23.49 -16.44 5.91
CA LYS A 381 24.76 -16.03 6.51
C LYS A 381 25.79 -15.63 5.45
N GLU A 382 25.88 -16.36 4.33
CA GLU A 382 26.82 -16.10 3.25
C GLU A 382 26.58 -14.73 2.60
N ARG A 383 25.31 -14.35 2.38
CA ARG A 383 24.99 -13.07 1.71
C ARG A 383 24.86 -11.86 2.64
N ALA A 384 24.82 -12.05 3.95
CA ALA A 384 24.39 -11.03 4.92
C ALA A 384 25.04 -9.66 4.78
N SER A 385 26.39 -9.59 4.63
CA SER A 385 27.11 -8.33 4.54
C SER A 385 26.85 -7.59 3.23
N VAL A 386 26.79 -8.31 2.11
CA VAL A 386 26.49 -7.74 0.80
C VAL A 386 25.04 -7.29 0.73
N ASN A 387 24.10 -8.09 1.24
CA ASN A 387 22.69 -7.75 1.29
C ASN A 387 22.46 -6.47 2.10
N LYS A 388 23.11 -6.33 3.27
CA LYS A 388 23.10 -5.09 4.04
C LYS A 388 23.59 -3.90 3.21
N ALA A 389 24.72 -4.04 2.54
CA ALA A 389 25.29 -2.98 1.72
C ALA A 389 24.36 -2.58 0.56
N GLN A 390 23.71 -3.56 -0.09
CA GLN A 390 22.72 -3.31 -1.15
C GLN A 390 21.48 -2.59 -0.62
N ALA A 391 20.96 -2.93 0.58
CA ALA A 391 19.83 -2.25 1.18
C ALA A 391 20.12 -0.76 1.42
N TYR A 392 21.28 -0.44 2.02
CA TYR A 392 21.72 0.95 2.17
C TYR A 392 21.99 1.63 0.83
N PHE A 393 22.49 0.90 -0.16
CA PHE A 393 22.75 1.42 -1.50
C PHE A 393 21.47 1.89 -2.19
N VAL A 394 20.45 1.05 -2.18
CA VAL A 394 19.14 1.36 -2.76
C VAL A 394 18.55 2.62 -2.12
N GLU A 395 18.52 2.69 -0.79
CA GLU A 395 17.95 3.84 -0.08
C GLU A 395 18.76 5.13 -0.30
N THR A 396 20.10 5.01 -0.42
CA THR A 396 20.98 6.17 -0.56
C THR A 396 21.01 6.71 -1.98
N PHE A 397 21.12 5.85 -2.99
CA PHE A 397 21.39 6.28 -4.37
C PHE A 397 20.18 6.14 -5.29
N PHE A 398 19.35 5.10 -5.13
CA PHE A 398 18.20 4.89 -6.01
C PHE A 398 16.94 5.60 -5.48
N ASN A 399 16.75 5.59 -4.17
CA ASN A 399 15.62 6.27 -3.50
C ASN A 399 16.01 7.60 -2.85
N GLY A 400 17.27 7.99 -2.94
CA GLY A 400 17.83 9.17 -2.29
C GLY A 400 17.58 10.46 -3.07
N PRO A 401 18.63 10.99 -3.78
CA PRO A 401 18.52 12.28 -4.49
C PRO A 401 17.64 12.19 -5.73
N GLU A 402 16.82 13.20 -5.95
CA GLU A 402 15.94 13.29 -7.12
C GLU A 402 16.74 13.41 -8.43
N LEU A 403 17.89 14.08 -8.40
CA LEU A 403 18.80 14.16 -9.56
C LEU A 403 19.23 12.78 -10.06
N LEU A 404 19.58 11.85 -9.16
CA LEU A 404 19.97 10.49 -9.55
C LEU A 404 18.78 9.66 -10.02
N GLN A 405 17.60 9.83 -9.40
CA GLN A 405 16.38 9.17 -9.85
C GLN A 405 16.02 9.60 -11.27
N LEU A 406 16.11 10.89 -11.56
CA LEU A 406 15.91 11.44 -12.92
C LEU A 406 16.93 10.89 -13.91
N ALA A 407 18.21 10.85 -13.54
CA ALA A 407 19.27 10.29 -14.39
C ALA A 407 18.99 8.82 -14.72
N MET A 408 18.60 8.00 -13.74
CA MET A 408 18.25 6.58 -13.95
C MET A 408 16.99 6.41 -14.83
N GLN A 409 15.99 7.25 -14.67
CA GLN A 409 14.82 7.21 -15.56
C GLN A 409 15.20 7.49 -17.02
N ILE A 410 16.08 8.46 -17.25
CA ILE A 410 16.58 8.78 -18.59
C ILE A 410 17.42 7.61 -19.15
N MET A 411 18.27 6.99 -18.33
CA MET A 411 19.08 5.82 -18.75
C MET A 411 18.22 4.61 -19.17
N ASN A 412 17.09 4.41 -18.51
CA ASN A 412 16.15 3.31 -18.79
C ASN A 412 15.12 3.66 -19.87
N PHE A 413 15.16 4.88 -20.41
CA PHE A 413 14.20 5.34 -21.39
C PHE A 413 14.46 4.71 -22.77
N ASP A 414 13.42 4.18 -23.42
CA ASP A 414 13.54 3.60 -24.76
C ASP A 414 13.53 4.71 -25.83
N PHE A 415 14.70 5.19 -26.17
CA PHE A 415 14.89 6.18 -27.24
C PHE A 415 14.68 5.61 -28.66
N ASN A 416 14.46 4.27 -28.80
CA ASN A 416 14.18 3.63 -30.08
C ASN A 416 12.68 3.46 -30.33
N ALA A 417 11.83 3.87 -29.38
CA ALA A 417 10.40 3.89 -29.56
C ALA A 417 9.99 4.91 -30.65
N SER A 418 8.72 4.91 -31.07
CA SER A 418 8.23 5.90 -32.02
C SER A 418 8.39 7.33 -31.50
N ASP A 419 8.64 8.30 -32.37
CA ASP A 419 8.82 9.73 -32.02
C ASP A 419 7.71 10.26 -31.10
N LYS A 420 6.46 9.81 -31.34
CA LYS A 420 5.32 10.17 -30.48
C LYS A 420 5.47 9.62 -29.06
N GLN A 421 5.91 8.37 -28.89
CA GLN A 421 6.11 7.74 -27.59
C GLN A 421 7.30 8.37 -26.86
N VAL A 422 8.39 8.63 -27.58
CA VAL A 422 9.58 9.32 -27.04
C VAL A 422 9.17 10.70 -26.53
N LYS A 423 8.46 11.49 -27.33
CA LYS A 423 8.02 12.83 -26.93
C LYS A 423 7.10 12.80 -25.71
N SER A 424 6.08 11.94 -25.73
CA SER A 424 5.14 11.79 -24.60
C SER A 424 5.87 11.37 -23.31
N GLY A 425 6.70 10.33 -23.34
CA GLY A 425 7.40 9.86 -22.15
C GLY A 425 8.40 10.86 -21.58
N LEU A 426 9.03 11.68 -22.44
CA LEU A 426 9.90 12.75 -21.98
C LEU A 426 9.10 13.93 -21.39
N GLU A 427 7.92 14.25 -21.93
CA GLU A 427 6.99 15.21 -21.34
C GLU A 427 6.52 14.74 -19.95
N ASP A 428 6.27 13.44 -19.78
CA ASP A 428 5.90 12.86 -18.49
C ASP A 428 7.06 12.99 -17.48
N ILE A 429 8.30 12.73 -17.88
CA ILE A 429 9.47 12.95 -17.03
C ILE A 429 9.55 14.44 -16.62
N VAL A 430 9.42 15.37 -17.56
CA VAL A 430 9.40 16.82 -17.25
C VAL A 430 8.31 17.16 -16.25
N ASN A 431 7.12 16.60 -16.43
CA ASN A 431 5.99 16.88 -15.55
C ASN A 431 6.23 16.38 -14.11
N ARG A 432 6.81 15.19 -13.92
CA ARG A 432 7.16 14.67 -12.60
C ARG A 432 8.15 15.55 -11.85
N TYR A 433 9.10 16.16 -12.58
CA TYR A 433 10.14 17.00 -11.97
C TYR A 433 9.78 18.50 -11.95
N LYS A 434 8.52 18.89 -12.23
CA LYS A 434 8.06 20.28 -12.02
C LYS A 434 8.21 20.76 -10.58
N SER A 435 8.09 19.83 -9.62
CA SER A 435 8.20 20.08 -8.18
C SER A 435 9.59 19.72 -7.62
N TYR A 436 10.65 19.87 -8.41
CA TYR A 436 12.02 19.56 -8.03
C TYR A 436 12.74 20.79 -7.51
N ASP A 437 13.11 20.81 -6.22
CA ASP A 437 13.95 21.85 -5.62
C ASP A 437 15.41 21.39 -5.55
N ILE A 438 16.23 22.03 -6.37
CA ILE A 438 17.66 21.67 -6.51
C ILE A 438 18.48 21.89 -5.24
N GLU A 439 18.23 22.96 -4.49
CA GLU A 439 19.01 23.26 -3.30
C GLU A 439 18.65 22.34 -2.15
N LEU A 440 17.38 21.92 -2.07
CA LEU A 440 16.92 20.93 -1.12
C LEU A 440 17.51 19.56 -1.44
N ASP A 441 17.48 19.15 -2.72
CA ASP A 441 18.02 17.87 -3.18
C ASP A 441 19.54 17.77 -2.95
N LYS A 442 20.29 18.86 -3.20
CA LYS A 442 21.72 18.95 -2.86
C LYS A 442 22.00 18.72 -1.37
N LYS A 443 21.18 19.31 -0.48
CA LYS A 443 21.29 19.09 0.96
C LYS A 443 21.09 17.62 1.32
N VAL A 444 20.06 17.01 0.73
CA VAL A 444 19.78 15.57 0.89
C VAL A 444 20.96 14.74 0.42
N PHE A 445 21.47 14.96 -0.79
CA PHE A 445 22.55 14.13 -1.34
C PHE A 445 23.84 14.24 -0.50
N LYS A 446 24.22 15.45 -0.06
CA LYS A 446 25.38 15.64 0.83
C LYS A 446 25.28 14.82 2.11
N ALA A 447 24.10 14.83 2.74
CA ALA A 447 23.87 14.08 3.97
C ALA A 447 23.86 12.56 3.74
N LEU A 448 23.25 12.11 2.65
CA LEU A 448 23.14 10.68 2.34
C LEU A 448 24.48 10.05 1.93
N LEU A 449 25.36 10.77 1.20
CA LEU A 449 26.72 10.29 0.93
C LEU A 449 27.49 10.01 2.22
N ALA A 450 27.48 10.96 3.16
CA ALA A 450 28.14 10.79 4.44
C ALA A 450 27.54 9.61 5.24
N LYS A 451 26.19 9.46 5.22
CA LYS A 451 25.48 8.37 5.90
C LYS A 451 25.89 7.02 5.34
N TYR A 452 25.89 6.84 4.00
CA TYR A 452 26.28 5.58 3.35
C TYR A 452 27.69 5.14 3.75
N ARG A 453 28.67 6.04 3.62
CA ARG A 453 30.06 5.78 3.98
C ARG A 453 30.25 5.27 5.41
N CYS A 454 29.42 5.76 6.34
CA CYS A 454 29.48 5.36 7.74
C CYS A 454 28.65 4.07 8.05
N SER A 455 27.78 3.63 7.14
CA SER A 455 26.83 2.53 7.39
C SER A 455 27.27 1.18 6.82
N VAL A 456 28.21 1.18 5.84
CA VAL A 456 28.64 -0.03 5.14
C VAL A 456 30.16 -0.23 5.24
N ASP A 457 30.61 -1.46 5.03
CA ASP A 457 32.05 -1.77 4.92
C ASP A 457 32.66 -1.05 3.70
N THR A 458 33.92 -0.63 3.85
CA THR A 458 34.67 0.08 2.80
C THR A 458 34.79 -0.71 1.50
N ALA A 459 34.73 -2.03 1.53
CA ALA A 459 34.72 -2.90 0.35
C ALA A 459 33.50 -2.67 -0.56
N PHE A 460 32.40 -2.17 0.00
CA PHE A 460 31.15 -1.92 -0.75
C PHE A 460 30.99 -0.46 -1.19
N LEU A 461 31.96 0.41 -0.90
CA LEU A 461 31.91 1.80 -1.37
C LEU A 461 32.05 1.85 -2.90
N PRO A 462 31.14 2.56 -3.61
CA PRO A 462 31.30 2.86 -5.04
C PRO A 462 32.57 3.66 -5.34
N ASP A 463 33.03 3.58 -6.58
CA ASP A 463 34.28 4.26 -7.01
C ASP A 463 34.21 5.78 -6.88
N VAL A 464 33.03 6.37 -6.85
CA VAL A 464 32.85 7.80 -6.58
C VAL A 464 33.54 8.25 -5.28
N TYR A 465 33.63 7.40 -4.24
CA TYR A 465 34.36 7.77 -3.01
C TYR A 465 35.87 7.84 -3.20
N LYS A 466 36.44 7.03 -4.13
CA LYS A 466 37.82 7.13 -4.53
C LYS A 466 38.08 8.43 -5.31
N ASP A 467 37.16 8.75 -6.23
CA ASP A 467 37.21 9.99 -7.01
C ASP A 467 37.10 11.22 -6.11
N ILE A 468 36.17 11.22 -5.16
CA ILE A 468 36.02 12.30 -4.16
C ILE A 468 37.33 12.50 -3.40
N LYS A 469 37.93 11.44 -2.86
CA LYS A 469 39.18 11.50 -2.11
C LYS A 469 40.34 12.05 -2.95
N LYS A 470 40.35 11.76 -4.24
CA LYS A 470 41.46 12.15 -5.16
C LYS A 470 41.29 13.59 -5.67
N ASN A 471 40.06 13.99 -6.02
CA ASN A 471 39.84 15.16 -6.87
C ASN A 471 39.07 16.28 -6.18
N TYR A 472 38.50 16.05 -4.97
CA TYR A 472 37.69 17.03 -4.26
C TYR A 472 38.15 17.21 -2.81
N SER A 473 37.89 18.37 -2.26
CA SER A 473 38.21 18.68 -0.85
C SER A 473 37.26 17.98 0.15
N SER A 474 36.08 17.59 -0.32
CA SER A 474 35.06 16.92 0.50
C SER A 474 33.95 16.32 -0.37
N GLU A 475 33.09 15.45 0.22
CA GLU A 475 31.86 14.96 -0.39
C GLU A 475 30.93 16.12 -0.76
N SER A 476 30.85 17.15 0.10
CA SER A 476 30.08 18.37 -0.18
C SER A 476 30.55 19.10 -1.44
N ALA A 477 31.87 19.27 -1.61
CA ALA A 477 32.44 19.90 -2.79
C ALA A 477 32.21 19.09 -4.07
N PHE A 478 32.22 17.77 -3.98
CA PHE A 478 31.84 16.89 -5.08
C PHE A 478 30.39 17.11 -5.50
N VAL A 479 29.44 17.06 -4.55
CA VAL A 479 28.02 17.27 -4.83
C VAL A 479 27.79 18.65 -5.44
N ASP A 480 28.39 19.71 -4.90
CA ASP A 480 28.28 21.06 -5.47
C ASP A 480 28.77 21.10 -6.93
N SER A 481 29.90 20.44 -7.23
CA SER A 481 30.42 20.33 -8.59
C SER A 481 29.50 19.54 -9.51
N LEU A 482 28.92 18.41 -9.06
CA LEU A 482 27.99 17.59 -9.81
C LEU A 482 26.75 18.41 -10.24
N TYR A 483 26.09 19.06 -9.27
CA TYR A 483 24.92 19.87 -9.58
C TYR A 483 25.24 21.13 -10.40
N ALA A 484 26.42 21.71 -10.22
CA ALA A 484 26.84 22.86 -11.05
C ALA A 484 26.98 22.45 -12.54
N LYS A 485 27.49 21.26 -12.84
CA LYS A 485 27.79 20.79 -14.18
C LYS A 485 26.66 20.05 -14.88
N SER A 486 25.78 19.34 -14.14
CA SER A 486 24.67 18.59 -14.72
C SER A 486 23.65 19.52 -15.36
N GLN A 487 23.18 19.16 -16.56
CA GLN A 487 22.08 19.81 -17.25
C GLN A 487 20.71 19.37 -16.68
N LEU A 488 20.64 18.20 -16.03
CA LEU A 488 19.43 17.64 -15.45
C LEU A 488 18.96 18.37 -14.19
N LYS A 489 19.77 19.28 -13.66
CA LYS A 489 19.43 20.12 -12.50
C LYS A 489 18.26 21.07 -12.72
N SER A 490 17.75 21.22 -13.92
CA SER A 490 16.63 22.13 -14.20
C SER A 490 15.78 21.64 -15.35
N ILE A 491 14.47 21.97 -15.30
CA ILE A 491 13.54 21.69 -16.38
C ILE A 491 14.01 22.27 -17.73
N LYS A 492 14.60 23.48 -17.74
CA LYS A 492 15.17 24.07 -18.95
C LYS A 492 16.35 23.26 -19.50
N GLY A 493 17.19 22.73 -18.61
CA GLY A 493 18.29 21.83 -18.99
C GLY A 493 17.74 20.54 -19.60
N LEU A 494 16.78 19.92 -18.94
CA LEU A 494 16.11 18.71 -19.42
C LEU A 494 15.44 18.97 -20.78
N GLN A 495 14.64 20.03 -20.92
CA GLN A 495 14.00 20.40 -22.18
C GLN A 495 14.98 20.62 -23.34
N ARG A 496 16.22 21.10 -23.07
CA ARG A 496 17.25 21.19 -24.10
C ARG A 496 17.68 19.82 -24.63
N PHE A 497 17.71 18.80 -23.78
CA PHE A 497 17.97 17.43 -24.22
C PHE A 497 16.83 16.88 -25.09
N LEU A 498 15.58 17.18 -24.74
CA LEU A 498 14.40 16.73 -25.47
C LEU A 498 14.34 17.26 -26.93
N ASN A 499 14.96 18.41 -27.18
CA ASN A 499 14.96 19.10 -28.47
C ASN A 499 16.23 18.84 -29.31
N ARG A 500 17.12 17.91 -28.89
CA ARG A 500 18.35 17.61 -29.61
C ARG A 500 18.23 16.32 -30.41
N ASP A 501 18.79 16.34 -31.63
CA ASP A 501 18.85 15.19 -32.54
C ASP A 501 19.82 14.08 -32.10
N SER A 502 20.43 14.17 -30.90
CA SER A 502 21.44 13.25 -30.43
C SER A 502 21.30 12.88 -28.96
N THR A 503 20.91 11.62 -28.71
CA THR A 503 20.93 10.98 -27.38
C THR A 503 22.36 10.85 -26.80
N TYR A 504 23.40 10.91 -27.65
CA TYR A 504 24.81 10.80 -27.26
C TYR A 504 25.26 11.90 -26.29
N GLU A 505 24.76 13.14 -26.44
CA GLU A 505 25.12 14.25 -25.54
C GLU A 505 24.49 14.09 -24.13
N ILE A 506 23.32 13.46 -24.03
CA ILE A 506 22.66 13.18 -22.74
C ILE A 506 23.54 12.24 -21.92
N MET A 507 24.10 11.20 -22.55
CA MET A 507 24.91 10.19 -21.89
C MET A 507 26.24 10.71 -21.34
N LYS A 508 26.63 11.94 -21.69
CA LYS A 508 27.79 12.63 -21.12
C LYS A 508 27.49 13.47 -19.88
N ASP A 509 26.22 13.58 -19.49
CA ASP A 509 25.85 14.34 -18.29
C ASP A 509 26.50 13.71 -17.04
N PRO A 510 27.13 14.50 -16.17
CA PRO A 510 27.80 13.96 -14.98
C PRO A 510 26.89 13.16 -14.05
N ALA A 511 25.59 13.48 -13.97
CA ALA A 511 24.65 12.73 -13.16
C ALA A 511 24.33 11.35 -13.79
N ILE A 512 24.24 11.26 -15.12
CA ILE A 512 24.06 10.00 -15.84
C ILE A 512 25.32 9.13 -15.73
N LEU A 513 26.51 9.71 -15.90
CA LEU A 513 27.76 8.98 -15.72
C LEU A 513 27.90 8.40 -14.31
N LEU A 514 27.61 9.21 -13.28
CA LEU A 514 27.57 8.75 -11.90
C LEU A 514 26.54 7.63 -11.70
N SER A 515 25.31 7.80 -12.23
CA SER A 515 24.26 6.78 -12.10
C SER A 515 24.65 5.47 -12.81
N THR A 516 25.40 5.55 -13.93
CA THR A 516 25.95 4.37 -14.62
C THR A 516 26.97 3.64 -13.74
N ASP A 517 27.94 4.36 -13.14
CA ASP A 517 28.93 3.77 -12.24
C ASP A 517 28.26 3.13 -11.00
N LEU A 518 27.24 3.79 -10.45
CA LEU A 518 26.45 3.25 -9.34
C LEU A 518 25.69 1.98 -9.74
N ALA A 519 25.08 1.95 -10.93
CA ALA A 519 24.39 0.76 -11.43
C ALA A 519 25.36 -0.41 -11.63
N VAL A 520 26.55 -0.17 -12.18
CA VAL A 520 27.60 -1.21 -12.31
C VAL A 520 27.99 -1.76 -10.95
N LYS A 521 28.24 -0.89 -9.95
CA LYS A 521 28.58 -1.33 -8.58
C LYS A 521 27.47 -2.16 -7.94
N PHE A 522 26.22 -1.77 -8.12
CA PHE A 522 25.07 -2.52 -7.63
C PHE A 522 24.99 -3.92 -8.24
N LEU A 523 25.23 -4.03 -9.56
CA LEU A 523 25.29 -5.32 -10.27
C LEU A 523 26.44 -6.19 -9.77
N GLU A 524 27.66 -5.62 -9.56
CA GLU A 524 28.79 -6.36 -8.97
C GLU A 524 28.44 -6.98 -7.62
N MET A 525 27.79 -6.20 -6.73
CA MET A 525 27.31 -6.72 -5.45
C MET A 525 26.27 -7.83 -5.66
N GLY A 526 25.35 -7.66 -6.61
CA GLY A 526 24.34 -8.67 -6.98
C GLY A 526 24.96 -9.99 -7.44
N TYR A 527 26.02 -9.94 -8.25
CA TYR A 527 26.78 -11.15 -8.64
C TYR A 527 27.39 -11.85 -7.44
N GLY A 528 27.88 -11.10 -6.44
CA GLY A 528 28.50 -11.66 -5.23
C GLY A 528 27.53 -12.49 -4.39
N ILE A 529 26.23 -12.19 -4.43
CA ILE A 529 25.20 -12.91 -3.66
C ILE A 529 24.25 -13.74 -4.53
N TYR A 530 24.50 -13.86 -5.82
CA TYR A 530 23.63 -14.58 -6.75
C TYR A 530 23.38 -16.03 -6.30
N LYS A 531 24.46 -16.78 -6.02
CA LYS A 531 24.36 -18.19 -5.63
C LYS A 531 23.59 -18.41 -4.33
N PRO A 532 23.92 -17.77 -3.21
CA PRO A 532 23.12 -17.91 -1.98
C PRO A 532 21.67 -17.43 -2.16
N SER A 533 21.41 -16.42 -2.99
CA SER A 533 20.04 -15.96 -3.26
C SER A 533 19.21 -17.00 -4.02
N MET A 534 19.80 -17.77 -4.92
CA MET A 534 19.09 -18.88 -5.59
C MET A 534 18.76 -20.01 -4.62
N VAL A 535 19.67 -20.33 -3.67
CA VAL A 535 19.39 -21.30 -2.60
C VAL A 535 18.22 -20.82 -1.75
N ILE A 536 18.24 -19.55 -1.31
CA ILE A 536 17.18 -18.97 -0.50
C ILE A 536 15.84 -19.01 -1.22
N SER A 537 15.77 -18.59 -2.48
CA SER A 537 14.53 -18.61 -3.26
C SER A 537 13.92 -20.00 -3.34
N LYS A 538 14.75 -21.01 -3.62
CA LYS A 538 14.31 -22.41 -3.66
C LYS A 538 13.84 -22.89 -2.29
N ASP A 539 14.63 -22.65 -1.25
CA ASP A 539 14.42 -23.25 0.06
C ASP A 539 13.30 -22.56 0.83
N GLU A 540 13.08 -21.25 0.68
CA GLU A 540 11.87 -20.56 1.20
C GLU A 540 10.58 -21.12 0.56
N ARG A 541 10.60 -21.39 -0.74
CA ARG A 541 9.47 -22.03 -1.42
C ARG A 541 9.21 -23.45 -0.89
N GLU A 542 10.27 -24.27 -0.73
CA GLU A 542 10.13 -25.62 -0.19
C GLU A 542 9.72 -25.60 1.29
N LEU A 543 10.19 -24.61 2.08
CA LEU A 543 9.79 -24.39 3.46
C LEU A 543 8.28 -24.13 3.55
N THR A 544 7.78 -23.18 2.74
CA THR A 544 6.35 -22.87 2.65
C THR A 544 5.53 -24.10 2.25
N ALA A 545 5.98 -24.85 1.24
CA ALA A 545 5.33 -26.09 0.79
C ALA A 545 5.31 -27.15 1.88
N ALA A 546 6.41 -27.33 2.60
CA ALA A 546 6.53 -28.34 3.65
C ALA A 546 5.69 -28.00 4.90
N ILE A 547 5.64 -26.72 5.30
CA ILE A 547 4.74 -26.24 6.37
C ILE A 547 3.28 -26.54 6.02
N ARG A 548 2.86 -26.25 4.78
CA ARG A 548 1.49 -26.52 4.32
C ARG A 548 1.16 -28.02 4.29
N ARG A 549 2.12 -28.88 3.96
CA ARG A 549 1.93 -30.34 4.03
C ARG A 549 1.85 -30.85 5.48
N MET A 550 2.67 -30.30 6.38
CA MET A 550 2.61 -30.59 7.80
C MET A 550 1.27 -30.20 8.44
N ASP A 551 0.74 -29.06 8.04
CA ASP A 551 -0.49 -28.45 8.56
C ASP A 551 -1.70 -28.66 7.61
N TYR A 552 -1.71 -29.77 6.83
CA TYR A 552 -2.69 -30.03 5.76
C TYR A 552 -4.17 -29.84 6.17
N ASP A 553 -4.50 -30.17 7.42
CA ASP A 553 -5.85 -30.03 7.95
C ASP A 553 -6.20 -28.59 8.38
N LYS A 554 -5.21 -27.70 8.43
CA LYS A 554 -5.44 -26.28 8.75
C LYS A 554 -5.76 -25.49 7.46
N HIS A 555 -6.80 -24.67 7.55
CA HIS A 555 -7.08 -23.74 6.47
C HIS A 555 -5.97 -22.70 6.39
N SER A 556 -5.34 -22.60 5.22
CA SER A 556 -4.31 -21.60 4.93
C SER A 556 -4.81 -20.60 3.89
N TYR A 557 -4.29 -19.40 3.96
CA TYR A 557 -4.48 -18.33 2.99
C TYR A 557 -3.08 -17.94 2.46
N PRO A 558 -2.96 -17.56 1.18
CA PRO A 558 -1.66 -17.13 0.65
C PRO A 558 -1.33 -15.71 1.10
N ASP A 559 -0.04 -15.38 1.16
CA ASP A 559 0.41 -14.02 1.33
C ASP A 559 -0.29 -13.06 0.36
N ALA A 560 -0.53 -11.83 0.81
CA ALA A 560 -1.03 -10.77 -0.04
C ALA A 560 -0.02 -10.46 -1.15
N ASN A 561 -0.53 -10.13 -2.34
CA ASN A 561 0.28 -9.88 -3.53
C ASN A 561 -0.44 -8.94 -4.54
N SER A 562 -1.13 -7.93 -4.03
CA SER A 562 -1.92 -6.96 -4.80
C SER A 562 -3.13 -7.55 -5.54
N THR A 563 -3.54 -8.78 -5.23
CA THR A 563 -4.78 -9.37 -5.72
C THR A 563 -5.95 -9.05 -4.79
N MET A 564 -7.19 -9.15 -5.31
CA MET A 564 -8.39 -8.91 -4.50
C MET A 564 -8.48 -9.89 -3.33
N ARG A 565 -8.67 -9.35 -2.14
CA ARG A 565 -8.80 -10.10 -0.89
C ARG A 565 -9.96 -9.58 -0.04
N MET A 566 -10.34 -10.41 0.89
CA MET A 566 -11.32 -10.12 1.94
C MET A 566 -10.76 -10.54 3.29
N SER A 567 -10.88 -9.68 4.28
CA SER A 567 -10.75 -10.03 5.70
C SER A 567 -12.04 -9.73 6.44
N TYR A 568 -12.28 -10.41 7.57
CA TYR A 568 -13.48 -10.20 8.37
C TYR A 568 -13.18 -10.25 9.85
N GLY A 569 -14.02 -9.58 10.61
CA GLY A 569 -13.88 -9.44 12.04
C GLY A 569 -15.08 -8.71 12.65
N THR A 570 -14.81 -7.97 13.70
CA THR A 570 -15.80 -7.16 14.40
C THR A 570 -15.28 -5.75 14.67
N ILE A 571 -16.18 -4.80 14.78
CA ILE A 571 -15.89 -3.48 15.31
C ILE A 571 -15.63 -3.63 16.81
N CYS A 572 -14.46 -3.29 17.30
CA CYS A 572 -14.11 -3.54 18.69
C CYS A 572 -13.03 -2.61 19.24
N SER A 573 -13.18 -2.25 20.50
CA SER A 573 -12.15 -1.63 21.34
C SER A 573 -10.93 -2.55 21.51
N TYR A 574 -9.81 -2.03 22.02
CA TYR A 574 -8.67 -2.85 22.41
C TYR A 574 -7.94 -2.23 23.60
N TYR A 575 -7.11 -3.03 24.23
CA TYR A 575 -6.17 -2.56 25.25
C TYR A 575 -4.78 -2.48 24.64
N SER A 576 -4.17 -1.30 24.64
CA SER A 576 -2.79 -1.12 24.22
C SER A 576 -1.83 -1.85 25.18
N PRO A 577 -0.57 -2.12 24.79
CA PRO A 577 0.38 -2.87 25.62
C PRO A 577 0.66 -2.28 26.99
N ASP A 578 0.43 -0.99 27.19
CA ASP A 578 0.51 -0.27 28.46
C ASP A 578 -0.77 -0.40 29.33
N GLY A 579 -1.78 -1.12 28.87
CA GLY A 579 -3.03 -1.38 29.57
C GLY A 579 -4.10 -0.29 29.41
N MET A 580 -3.90 0.72 28.58
CA MET A 580 -4.92 1.73 28.28
C MET A 580 -6.01 1.15 27.37
N LYS A 581 -7.28 1.37 27.73
CA LYS A 581 -8.42 1.05 26.88
C LYS A 581 -8.54 2.08 25.77
N ASN A 582 -8.60 1.60 24.53
CA ASN A 582 -8.86 2.39 23.33
C ASN A 582 -10.27 2.07 22.81
N ASP A 583 -11.15 3.07 22.82
CA ASP A 583 -12.51 2.91 22.33
C ASP A 583 -12.56 2.71 20.81
N TYR A 584 -13.63 2.07 20.33
CA TYR A 584 -13.76 1.64 18.94
C TYR A 584 -14.14 2.76 17.95
N TYR A 585 -14.40 3.99 18.41
CA TYR A 585 -14.71 5.13 17.53
C TYR A 585 -14.21 6.46 18.10
N THR A 586 -14.10 7.44 17.22
CA THR A 586 -13.82 8.84 17.55
C THR A 586 -14.96 9.74 17.07
N THR A 587 -15.02 10.97 17.57
CA THR A 587 -16.12 11.90 17.28
C THR A 587 -15.62 13.26 16.82
N SER A 588 -16.51 14.06 16.23
CA SER A 588 -16.22 15.47 15.91
C SER A 588 -15.82 16.29 17.16
N GLN A 589 -16.33 15.92 18.34
CA GLN A 589 -15.89 16.56 19.58
C GLN A 589 -14.42 16.26 19.88
N SER A 590 -13.99 14.99 19.76
CA SER A 590 -12.57 14.64 19.97
C SER A 590 -11.66 15.27 18.93
N LEU A 591 -12.14 15.52 17.70
CA LEU A 591 -11.41 16.27 16.67
C LEU A 591 -11.23 17.74 17.10
N LEU A 592 -12.28 18.40 17.61
CA LEU A 592 -12.21 19.78 18.10
C LEU A 592 -11.29 19.91 19.32
N ASP A 593 -11.36 18.96 20.24
CA ASP A 593 -10.50 18.95 21.45
C ASP A 593 -9.03 18.80 21.03
N LYS A 594 -8.71 17.89 20.12
CA LYS A 594 -7.35 17.70 19.61
C LYS A 594 -6.81 18.92 18.87
N ALA A 595 -7.63 19.57 18.04
CA ALA A 595 -7.25 20.83 17.39
C ALA A 595 -6.97 21.96 18.39
N ARG A 596 -7.72 21.99 19.50
CA ARG A 596 -7.50 22.97 20.58
C ARG A 596 -6.21 22.71 21.35
N ASP A 597 -5.93 21.44 21.67
CA ASP A 597 -4.74 21.02 22.41
C ASP A 597 -3.46 21.26 21.60
N HIS A 598 -3.54 21.20 20.28
CA HIS A 598 -2.43 21.47 19.34
C HIS A 598 -2.54 22.83 18.64
N LYS A 599 -3.08 23.84 19.32
CA LYS A 599 -3.28 25.17 18.74
C LYS A 599 -1.97 25.76 18.21
N GLY A 600 -1.97 26.12 16.93
CA GLY A 600 -0.82 26.67 16.21
C GLY A 600 0.02 25.63 15.47
N ASP A 601 -0.27 24.34 15.64
CA ASP A 601 0.31 23.31 14.80
C ASP A 601 -0.52 23.17 13.51
N HIS A 602 0.16 23.25 12.37
CA HIS A 602 -0.47 23.16 11.07
C HIS A 602 -1.15 21.79 10.85
N ASP A 603 -0.57 20.72 11.38
CA ASP A 603 -1.06 19.34 11.18
C ASP A 603 -2.44 19.13 11.85
N PHE A 604 -2.81 19.95 12.84
CA PHE A 604 -4.08 19.91 13.57
C PHE A 604 -4.98 21.13 13.33
N SER A 605 -4.69 21.92 12.30
CA SER A 605 -5.49 23.08 11.95
C SER A 605 -6.83 22.68 11.34
N ILE A 606 -7.90 23.42 11.65
CA ILE A 606 -9.23 23.27 11.04
C ILE A 606 -9.60 24.59 10.39
N LYS A 607 -10.16 24.55 9.18
CA LYS A 607 -10.65 25.74 8.50
C LYS A 607 -11.84 26.36 9.26
N PRO A 608 -11.95 27.72 9.31
CA PRO A 608 -12.98 28.40 10.09
C PRO A 608 -14.41 28.02 9.75
N ASP A 609 -14.72 27.79 8.48
CA ASP A 609 -16.05 27.39 7.98
C ASP A 609 -16.38 25.96 8.41
N LEU A 610 -15.42 25.05 8.37
CA LEU A 610 -15.57 23.69 8.86
C LEU A 610 -15.65 23.62 10.38
N LEU A 611 -14.83 24.43 11.09
CA LEU A 611 -14.87 24.56 12.54
C LEU A 611 -16.28 24.94 13.00
N LYS A 612 -16.87 25.98 12.38
CA LYS A 612 -18.24 26.40 12.66
C LYS A 612 -19.26 25.31 12.41
N LEU A 613 -19.09 24.52 11.36
CA LEU A 613 -19.99 23.41 11.03
C LEU A 613 -20.01 22.33 12.13
N PHE A 614 -18.85 22.06 12.76
CA PHE A 614 -18.75 21.13 13.88
C PHE A 614 -19.26 21.72 15.18
N GLU A 615 -18.99 23.01 15.46
CA GLU A 615 -19.47 23.71 16.65
C GLU A 615 -21.00 23.86 16.68
N ASP A 616 -21.64 24.05 15.52
CA ASP A 616 -23.08 24.10 15.38
C ASP A 616 -23.78 22.78 15.73
N GLN A 617 -23.08 21.65 15.70
CA GLN A 617 -23.56 20.28 16.03
C GLN A 617 -24.86 19.85 15.31
N LYS A 618 -25.12 20.41 14.13
CA LYS A 618 -26.31 20.08 13.32
C LYS A 618 -26.03 18.91 12.38
N PHE A 619 -25.83 17.72 12.95
CA PHE A 619 -25.44 16.54 12.18
C PHE A 619 -26.62 15.81 11.52
N GLU A 620 -27.87 16.11 11.91
CA GLU A 620 -29.10 15.57 11.30
C GLU A 620 -29.05 14.03 11.13
N ARG A 621 -29.28 13.54 9.91
CA ARG A 621 -29.27 12.10 9.57
C ARG A 621 -27.91 11.43 9.70
N TYR A 622 -26.84 12.18 9.87
CA TYR A 622 -25.47 11.67 10.00
C TYR A 622 -25.04 11.44 11.45
N ALA A 623 -25.83 11.93 12.40
CA ALA A 623 -25.56 11.76 13.82
C ALA A 623 -25.63 10.28 14.23
N ASN A 624 -24.82 9.92 15.21
CA ASN A 624 -24.94 8.64 15.91
C ASN A 624 -26.09 8.67 16.92
N LYS A 625 -26.32 7.56 17.63
CA LYS A 625 -27.41 7.43 18.63
C LYS A 625 -27.37 8.46 19.78
N SER A 626 -26.17 9.01 20.07
CA SER A 626 -26.00 10.06 21.09
C SER A 626 -26.18 11.49 20.55
N GLY A 627 -26.45 11.65 19.27
CA GLY A 627 -26.55 12.96 18.61
C GLY A 627 -25.20 13.54 18.17
N SER A 628 -24.08 12.81 18.37
CA SER A 628 -22.74 13.21 17.95
C SER A 628 -22.40 12.68 16.55
N MET A 629 -21.37 13.24 15.90
CA MET A 629 -20.83 12.76 14.64
C MET A 629 -19.63 11.84 14.90
N ASN A 630 -19.69 10.58 14.44
CA ASN A 630 -18.52 9.72 14.41
C ASN A 630 -17.59 10.14 13.25
N VAL A 631 -16.29 10.12 13.49
CA VAL A 631 -15.26 10.48 12.48
C VAL A 631 -14.55 9.23 11.98
N CYS A 632 -13.96 8.45 12.87
CA CYS A 632 -13.29 7.20 12.57
C CYS A 632 -13.76 6.08 13.49
N PHE A 633 -13.54 4.84 13.06
CA PHE A 633 -13.76 3.65 13.87
C PHE A 633 -12.69 2.60 13.61
N ILE A 634 -12.59 1.62 14.50
CA ILE A 634 -11.65 0.52 14.38
C ILE A 634 -12.35 -0.84 14.39
N SER A 635 -11.75 -1.77 13.67
CA SER A 635 -12.11 -3.18 13.65
C SER A 635 -10.87 -4.06 13.73
N ASN A 636 -11.05 -5.32 14.11
CA ASN A 636 -9.98 -6.30 14.08
C ASN A 636 -9.87 -7.05 12.72
N ASN A 637 -10.21 -6.39 11.62
CA ASN A 637 -9.98 -6.90 10.29
C ASN A 637 -8.48 -6.93 9.99
N ASP A 638 -8.02 -8.02 9.39
CA ASP A 638 -6.63 -8.18 8.96
C ASP A 638 -6.37 -7.37 7.68
N ILE A 639 -5.44 -6.43 7.72
CA ILE A 639 -5.09 -5.54 6.61
C ILE A 639 -3.58 -5.33 6.49
N THR A 640 -3.12 -4.89 5.32
CA THR A 640 -1.78 -4.38 5.07
C THR A 640 -1.83 -3.21 4.09
N GLY A 641 -0.68 -2.60 3.76
CA GLY A 641 -0.55 -1.59 2.72
C GLY A 641 -1.21 -2.03 1.40
N GLY A 642 -1.91 -1.12 0.70
CA GLY A 642 -2.77 -1.44 -0.45
C GLY A 642 -4.25 -1.58 -0.08
N ASN A 643 -4.59 -1.89 1.18
CA ASN A 643 -5.97 -1.81 1.68
C ASN A 643 -6.47 -0.36 1.84
N SER A 644 -5.65 0.64 1.67
CA SER A 644 -6.07 2.04 1.62
C SER A 644 -7.19 2.23 0.60
N GLY A 645 -8.37 2.76 1.03
CA GLY A 645 -9.58 2.90 0.22
C GLY A 645 -10.45 1.64 0.14
N SER A 646 -10.04 0.54 0.79
CA SER A 646 -10.85 -0.68 0.86
C SER A 646 -12.19 -0.41 1.51
N ALA A 647 -13.24 -0.98 0.91
CA ALA A 647 -14.58 -0.88 1.45
C ALA A 647 -14.71 -1.68 2.75
N MET A 648 -15.24 -1.03 3.79
CA MET A 648 -15.64 -1.68 5.03
C MET A 648 -17.16 -1.89 5.02
N PHE A 649 -17.59 -3.15 5.09
CA PHE A 649 -18.99 -3.54 4.98
C PHE A 649 -19.55 -4.05 6.28
N ASN A 650 -20.82 -3.77 6.52
CA ASN A 650 -21.59 -4.41 7.58
C ASN A 650 -22.07 -5.83 7.18
N LYS A 651 -22.73 -6.51 8.08
CA LYS A 651 -23.30 -7.86 7.87
C LYS A 651 -24.23 -8.02 6.67
N LYS A 652 -24.76 -6.93 6.12
CA LYS A 652 -25.64 -6.91 4.94
C LYS A 652 -24.90 -6.55 3.65
N GLY A 653 -23.56 -6.39 3.67
CA GLY A 653 -22.77 -5.93 2.52
C GLY A 653 -23.02 -4.47 2.14
N GLN A 654 -23.43 -3.64 3.10
CA GLN A 654 -23.60 -2.21 2.94
C GLN A 654 -22.36 -1.48 3.44
N LEU A 655 -21.95 -0.44 2.72
CA LEU A 655 -20.75 0.35 3.04
C LEU A 655 -20.97 1.12 4.34
N ILE A 656 -20.05 0.98 5.30
CA ILE A 656 -20.03 1.69 6.59
C ILE A 656 -18.81 2.57 6.79
N GLY A 657 -17.77 2.39 5.98
CA GLY A 657 -16.54 3.16 6.03
C GLY A 657 -15.53 2.76 4.96
N LEU A 658 -14.41 3.47 4.93
CA LEU A 658 -13.25 3.16 4.08
C LEU A 658 -12.05 2.92 4.99
N ALA A 659 -11.40 1.78 4.84
CA ALA A 659 -10.14 1.52 5.53
C ALA A 659 -9.05 2.46 5.01
N PHE A 660 -8.25 3.05 5.89
CA PHE A 660 -7.21 3.98 5.46
C PHE A 660 -5.88 3.82 6.20
N ASP A 661 -5.89 3.18 7.38
CA ASP A 661 -4.69 3.02 8.19
C ASP A 661 -4.83 1.81 9.14
N GLY A 662 -3.74 1.43 9.79
CA GLY A 662 -3.72 0.55 10.95
C GLY A 662 -3.30 1.31 12.20
N ASN A 663 -3.55 0.76 13.40
CA ASN A 663 -2.92 1.27 14.60
C ASN A 663 -1.42 0.86 14.61
N TRP A 664 -0.64 1.43 15.54
CA TRP A 664 0.81 1.16 15.62
C TRP A 664 1.13 -0.35 15.73
N GLU A 665 0.30 -1.09 16.42
CA GLU A 665 0.42 -2.53 16.59
C GLU A 665 0.17 -3.31 15.28
N ALA A 666 -0.60 -2.76 14.35
CA ALA A 666 -0.89 -3.40 13.06
C ALA A 666 0.29 -3.39 12.08
N MET A 667 1.37 -2.65 12.35
CA MET A 667 2.55 -2.66 11.50
C MET A 667 3.20 -4.03 11.34
N SER A 668 3.04 -4.94 12.33
CA SER A 668 3.52 -6.32 12.21
C SER A 668 2.62 -7.26 11.41
N SER A 669 1.49 -6.79 10.88
CA SER A 669 0.53 -7.65 10.16
C SER A 669 1.13 -8.32 8.94
N ASP A 670 2.17 -7.76 8.34
CA ASP A 670 2.85 -8.36 7.19
C ASP A 670 3.58 -9.67 7.56
N LEU A 671 4.00 -9.82 8.81
CA LEU A 671 4.69 -11.01 9.33
C LEU A 671 3.81 -11.87 10.22
N LYS A 672 2.96 -11.23 11.03
CA LYS A 672 2.11 -11.91 12.01
C LYS A 672 0.90 -11.04 12.36
N TYR A 673 -0.28 -11.60 12.23
CA TYR A 673 -1.51 -10.99 12.72
C TYR A 673 -1.70 -11.31 14.21
N GLU A 674 -2.04 -10.27 15.02
CA GLU A 674 -2.32 -10.38 16.46
C GLU A 674 -3.69 -9.71 16.77
N PRO A 675 -4.78 -10.49 16.77
CA PRO A 675 -6.15 -9.94 16.85
C PRO A 675 -6.47 -9.20 18.14
N SER A 676 -5.71 -9.42 19.21
CA SER A 676 -5.89 -8.73 20.48
C SER A 676 -5.41 -7.27 20.42
N LEU A 677 -4.47 -6.94 19.54
CA LEU A 677 -3.78 -5.65 19.47
C LEU A 677 -4.04 -4.90 18.17
N GLN A 678 -4.00 -5.60 17.03
CA GLN A 678 -4.03 -4.98 15.71
C GLN A 678 -5.43 -4.52 15.34
N ARG A 679 -5.52 -3.30 14.80
CA ARG A 679 -6.78 -2.69 14.37
C ARG A 679 -6.64 -2.04 13.01
N CYS A 680 -7.61 -2.33 12.15
CA CYS A 680 -7.91 -1.57 10.95
C CYS A 680 -8.63 -0.28 11.34
N ILE A 681 -8.16 0.87 10.87
CA ILE A 681 -8.79 2.17 11.08
C ILE A 681 -9.57 2.53 9.82
N GLY A 682 -10.88 2.81 9.99
CA GLY A 682 -11.77 3.25 8.93
C GLY A 682 -12.33 4.65 9.17
N VAL A 683 -12.46 5.46 8.12
CA VAL A 683 -13.25 6.68 8.16
C VAL A 683 -14.73 6.32 8.11
N ASP A 684 -15.55 6.90 9.03
CA ASP A 684 -16.99 6.66 9.08
C ASP A 684 -17.68 7.23 7.84
N ILE A 685 -18.46 6.40 7.17
CA ILE A 685 -19.15 6.82 5.94
C ILE A 685 -20.14 7.96 6.16
N ARG A 686 -20.71 8.10 7.38
CA ARG A 686 -21.59 9.20 7.72
C ARG A 686 -20.85 10.53 7.75
N TYR A 687 -19.59 10.52 8.21
CA TYR A 687 -18.70 11.70 8.18
C TYR A 687 -18.36 12.07 6.74
N VAL A 688 -18.03 11.08 5.91
CA VAL A 688 -17.78 11.29 4.47
C VAL A 688 -18.98 11.96 3.80
N LEU A 689 -20.17 11.41 4.00
CA LEU A 689 -21.40 11.96 3.39
C LEU A 689 -21.79 13.34 3.95
N PHE A 690 -21.56 13.57 5.25
CA PHE A 690 -21.77 14.87 5.86
C PHE A 690 -20.88 15.95 5.22
N LEU A 691 -19.61 15.63 4.97
CA LEU A 691 -18.69 16.57 4.32
C LEU A 691 -19.07 16.83 2.86
N ILE A 692 -19.49 15.81 2.11
CA ILE A 692 -19.98 15.98 0.74
C ILE A 692 -21.24 16.85 0.70
N ASP A 693 -22.23 16.55 1.58
CA ASP A 693 -23.55 17.24 1.63
C ASP A 693 -23.44 18.66 2.21
N LYS A 694 -22.89 18.79 3.42
CA LYS A 694 -22.97 20.05 4.18
C LYS A 694 -21.79 20.99 3.93
N TYR A 695 -20.57 20.47 3.83
CA TYR A 695 -19.39 21.25 3.58
C TYR A 695 -19.21 21.53 2.06
N GLY A 696 -19.17 20.48 1.26
CA GLY A 696 -19.01 20.55 -0.19
C GLY A 696 -20.26 21.06 -0.93
N LYS A 697 -21.44 20.97 -0.32
CA LYS A 697 -22.74 21.32 -0.93
C LYS A 697 -22.97 20.64 -2.28
N ALA A 698 -22.44 19.43 -2.43
CA ALA A 698 -22.44 18.66 -3.67
C ALA A 698 -23.71 17.80 -3.77
N SER A 699 -24.87 18.44 -3.92
CA SER A 699 -26.15 17.75 -4.05
C SER A 699 -26.19 16.81 -5.27
N ASN A 700 -25.52 17.17 -6.36
CA ASN A 700 -25.35 16.32 -7.54
C ASN A 700 -24.74 14.96 -7.19
N LEU A 701 -23.76 14.91 -6.30
CA LEU A 701 -23.14 13.65 -5.87
C LEU A 701 -24.07 12.87 -4.93
N MET A 702 -24.76 13.57 -4.01
CA MET A 702 -25.67 12.94 -3.05
C MET A 702 -26.88 12.27 -3.73
N ASP A 703 -27.35 12.85 -4.84
CA ASP A 703 -28.51 12.35 -5.61
C ASP A 703 -28.19 11.04 -6.36
N GLU A 704 -26.89 10.77 -6.66
CA GLU A 704 -26.43 9.53 -7.29
C GLU A 704 -26.31 8.33 -6.32
N LEU A 705 -26.25 8.59 -5.00
CA LEU A 705 -25.92 7.57 -4.01
C LEU A 705 -27.13 6.78 -3.55
N LYS A 706 -26.99 5.46 -3.47
CA LYS A 706 -28.02 4.58 -2.87
C LYS A 706 -27.83 4.52 -1.36
N ILE A 707 -28.42 5.48 -0.66
CA ILE A 707 -28.35 5.58 0.80
C ILE A 707 -29.48 4.76 1.43
N VAL A 708 -29.13 3.91 2.41
CA VAL A 708 -30.05 3.05 3.19
C VAL A 708 -29.93 3.33 4.69
N LYS A 709 -31.02 3.07 5.41
CA LYS A 709 -31.10 3.24 6.88
C LYS A 709 -30.96 1.89 7.59
#